data_87bbb015a742052c6244e012f777ae72
#
_entry.id   87bbb015a742052c6244e012f777ae72
#
_cell.length_a   1.000
_cell.length_b   1.000
_cell.length_c   1.000
_cell.angle_alpha   90.00
_cell.angle_beta   90.00
_cell.angle_gamma   90.00
#
_symmetry.space_group_name_H-M   'P 1'
#
loop_
_entity.id
_entity.type
_entity.pdbx_description
1 polymer ?
#
loop_
_entity_poly.entity_id
_entity_poly.type
_entity_poly.pdbx_seq_one_letter_code
_entity_poly.pdbx_strand_id
1 'polypeptide(L)'
;MSSSPYFYFTLLFFCYYFASPTLSSDPGATKVLLLCTNKTATSMSFRRIFISNFLSAMDSLTPLISKQGYAAVSNGAQNATVFAYGECIKDLSQSDCNICIAQCKTQILSCLPFQKGTRGGRLLFDGCYIRYDEYSFFNESFSIQDATVCGSNETRNNVYEDNVLELVRNLSVLAPKNDGFSVGFVERKNVTVYGLAQCWKFVTGSNCRRCLEDAVTRIGSSCRKKEDGRALNSGCYLRYSPHKFYNNSSTNDLVDGNHGHRKMAIVLAASSAVLALLLVAATMAFFIRKNVMRRRKERKQFGTLLDTVNKSKLNVPYEILEKATNYFNDENKLGQGGSGSVYKGVMPDGKTVAVKRLSFNSTQWVDHFFNEVNLISGIDHKNLVKLLGCSITGPESLLVYEYVPNQSLYDYLSGCNFISDIRSTVRRICQPLSWEVRHKIILGIAEGLAYLHEESHVRIIHRDIKLSNILLEDDFTPKIADFGLARLFPEDNSHISTVVAGTLGYMAPEYVIRGKLTEKADVYSFGVLVIEIVSGKKNSSYVLNSSSILQTVWSLYGSNKLSDIVDPILEGNFPADEACQMLRIGLLCAQATAELRPSMSVVAKMINNNHEILQPTQPPFIYSSSSELSKSVSQRRHNFLPQSNTQSSGDSMTESLVDPR
;
A
#
# COMPACT_ATOMS: atom_id res chain seq x y z
N MET A 1 52.71 19.20 -3.24
CA MET A 1 52.09 19.84 -2.06
C MET A 1 51.51 18.70 -1.21
N SER A 2 52.23 18.35 -0.14
CA SER A 2 51.88 17.21 0.75
C SER A 2 50.79 17.66 1.71
N SER A 3 49.63 17.06 1.62
CA SER A 3 48.57 17.22 2.59
C SER A 3 48.91 16.42 3.85
N SER A 4 49.05 17.14 4.96
CA SER A 4 49.42 16.61 6.28
C SER A 4 48.48 15.49 6.76
N PRO A 5 48.97 14.36 7.24
CA PRO A 5 48.14 13.26 7.76
C PRO A 5 47.31 13.62 9.00
N TYR A 6 47.59 14.72 9.65
CA TYR A 6 46.83 15.24 10.78
C TYR A 6 45.43 15.75 10.40
N PHE A 7 45.20 16.15 9.16
CA PHE A 7 43.92 16.61 8.69
C PHE A 7 42.91 15.44 8.51
N TYR A 8 43.42 14.28 8.10
CA TYR A 8 42.61 13.05 7.98
C TYR A 8 42.27 12.45 9.35
N PHE A 9 43.20 12.54 10.31
CA PHE A 9 42.95 12.03 11.67
C PHE A 9 41.95 12.90 12.43
N THR A 10 41.97 14.20 12.30
CA THR A 10 41.00 15.10 12.89
C THR A 10 39.62 14.98 12.22
N LEU A 11 39.55 14.75 10.91
CA LEU A 11 38.27 14.50 10.22
C LEU A 11 37.65 13.15 10.61
N LEU A 12 38.46 12.10 10.75
CA LEU A 12 38.01 10.77 11.21
C LEU A 12 37.59 10.81 12.68
N PHE A 13 38.28 11.56 13.54
CA PHE A 13 37.92 11.72 14.94
C PHE A 13 36.62 12.54 15.09
N PHE A 14 36.42 13.56 14.26
CA PHE A 14 35.14 14.30 14.18
C PHE A 14 34.01 13.44 13.65
N CYS A 15 34.24 12.62 12.62
CA CYS A 15 33.24 11.66 12.12
C CYS A 15 32.92 10.56 13.14
N TYR A 16 33.89 10.10 13.92
CA TYR A 16 33.67 9.08 14.95
C TYR A 16 32.91 9.63 16.18
N TYR A 17 33.14 10.89 16.56
CA TYR A 17 32.42 11.55 17.67
C TYR A 17 31.02 12.05 17.29
N PHE A 18 30.77 12.35 16.01
CA PHE A 18 29.44 12.73 15.50
C PHE A 18 28.67 11.60 14.85
N ALA A 19 29.28 10.43 14.65
CA ALA A 19 28.62 9.17 14.35
C ALA A 19 28.27 8.38 15.64
N SER A 20 27.95 9.06 16.72
CA SER A 20 27.02 8.46 17.67
C SER A 20 25.78 8.13 16.87
N PRO A 21 25.28 6.86 16.87
CA PRO A 21 23.98 6.61 16.35
C PRO A 21 23.05 7.53 17.13
N THR A 22 22.62 8.63 16.51
CA THR A 22 21.38 9.25 16.92
C THR A 22 20.41 8.09 16.80
N LEU A 23 20.00 7.52 17.94
CA LEU A 23 18.82 6.69 18.01
C LEU A 23 17.79 7.48 17.20
N SER A 24 17.47 6.97 16.03
CA SER A 24 16.32 7.43 15.24
C SER A 24 15.18 7.41 16.25
N SER A 25 14.71 8.57 16.68
CA SER A 25 13.51 8.64 17.47
C SER A 25 12.48 7.89 16.67
N ASP A 26 11.96 6.79 17.22
CA ASP A 26 10.86 6.03 16.62
C ASP A 26 9.81 7.08 16.23
N PRO A 27 9.43 7.25 14.94
CA PRO A 27 8.50 8.29 14.50
C PRO A 27 7.10 8.11 15.08
N GLY A 28 6.95 7.43 16.23
CA GLY A 28 5.66 7.10 16.83
C GLY A 28 4.85 6.11 16.00
N ALA A 29 5.49 5.40 15.10
CA ALA A 29 4.86 4.49 14.15
C ALA A 29 4.72 3.05 14.67
N THR A 30 4.98 2.83 15.96
CA THR A 30 4.75 1.51 16.60
C THR A 30 3.28 1.31 16.88
N LYS A 31 2.73 0.23 16.32
CA LYS A 31 1.33 -0.15 16.52
C LYS A 31 1.08 -0.60 17.95
N VAL A 32 0.16 0.07 18.63
CA VAL A 32 -0.25 -0.25 20.00
C VAL A 32 -1.48 -1.13 20.04
N LEU A 33 -2.54 -0.75 19.33
CA LEU A 33 -3.85 -1.40 19.45
C LEU A 33 -4.65 -1.24 18.16
N LEU A 34 -5.32 -2.32 17.72
CA LEU A 34 -6.31 -2.32 16.66
C LEU A 34 -7.58 -3.00 17.18
N LEU A 35 -8.69 -2.29 17.18
CA LEU A 35 -10.00 -2.78 17.56
C LEU A 35 -10.97 -2.59 16.39
N CYS A 36 -11.63 -3.69 16.00
CA CYS A 36 -12.68 -3.68 14.99
C CYS A 36 -14.02 -3.97 15.67
N THR A 37 -15.08 -3.26 15.31
CA THR A 37 -16.42 -3.51 15.88
C THR A 37 -16.98 -4.85 15.40
N ASN A 38 -17.86 -5.47 16.18
CA ASN A 38 -18.53 -6.70 15.78
C ASN A 38 -19.79 -6.45 14.90
N LYS A 39 -20.13 -5.19 14.64
CA LYS A 39 -21.27 -4.83 13.79
C LYS A 39 -20.92 -5.11 12.33
N THR A 40 -21.68 -5.99 11.71
CA THR A 40 -21.48 -6.42 10.32
C THR A 40 -22.48 -5.75 9.37
N ALA A 41 -22.09 -5.56 8.13
CA ALA A 41 -22.97 -5.05 7.08
C ALA A 41 -23.95 -6.13 6.61
N THR A 42 -25.24 -5.82 6.59
CA THR A 42 -26.33 -6.78 6.39
C THR A 42 -26.59 -7.18 4.93
N SER A 43 -26.20 -6.33 3.95
CA SER A 43 -26.38 -6.62 2.53
C SER A 43 -25.15 -6.27 1.68
N MET A 44 -25.01 -6.92 0.52
CA MET A 44 -23.89 -6.67 -0.43
C MET A 44 -23.91 -5.26 -1.00
N SER A 45 -25.09 -4.71 -1.34
CA SER A 45 -25.25 -3.35 -1.86
C SER A 45 -24.86 -2.31 -0.83
N PHE A 46 -25.36 -2.45 0.42
CA PHE A 46 -24.98 -1.58 1.53
C PHE A 46 -23.47 -1.59 1.77
N ARG A 47 -22.87 -2.78 1.79
CA ARG A 47 -21.44 -2.99 2.01
C ARG A 47 -20.59 -2.23 0.98
N ARG A 48 -20.95 -2.32 -0.31
CA ARG A 48 -20.24 -1.63 -1.40
C ARG A 48 -20.27 -0.11 -1.22
N ILE A 49 -21.44 0.45 -0.88
CA ILE A 49 -21.61 1.88 -0.64
C ILE A 49 -20.82 2.33 0.59
N PHE A 50 -20.92 1.59 1.70
CA PHE A 50 -20.19 1.91 2.94
C PHE A 50 -18.67 1.92 2.74
N ILE A 51 -18.13 0.96 1.95
CA ILE A 51 -16.72 0.90 1.61
C ILE A 51 -16.29 2.09 0.77
N SER A 52 -17.05 2.45 -0.25
CA SER A 52 -16.76 3.61 -1.09
C SER A 52 -16.72 4.89 -0.24
N ASN A 53 -17.68 5.05 0.67
CA ASN A 53 -17.75 6.18 1.59
C ASN A 53 -16.59 6.17 2.58
N PHE A 54 -16.19 5.00 3.08
CA PHE A 54 -15.02 4.85 3.95
C PHE A 54 -13.73 5.27 3.25
N LEU A 55 -13.48 4.78 2.03
CA LEU A 55 -12.28 5.13 1.27
C LEU A 55 -12.23 6.64 1.00
N SER A 56 -13.35 7.22 0.56
CA SER A 56 -13.47 8.66 0.32
C SER A 56 -13.26 9.48 1.62
N ALA A 57 -13.79 9.01 2.76
CA ALA A 57 -13.56 9.65 4.05
C ALA A 57 -12.08 9.61 4.45
N MET A 58 -11.39 8.46 4.28
CA MET A 58 -9.96 8.32 4.57
C MET A 58 -9.09 9.18 3.65
N ASP A 59 -9.46 9.33 2.38
CA ASP A 59 -8.75 10.19 1.43
C ASP A 59 -8.90 11.67 1.78
N SER A 60 -10.07 12.08 2.22
CA SER A 60 -10.35 13.45 2.69
C SER A 60 -9.67 13.77 4.03
N LEU A 61 -9.55 12.77 4.92
CA LEU A 61 -9.01 12.93 6.27
C LEU A 61 -7.50 13.25 6.24
N THR A 62 -6.73 12.55 5.42
CA THR A 62 -5.26 12.62 5.39
C THR A 62 -4.71 14.03 5.15
N PRO A 63 -5.11 14.78 4.09
CA PRO A 63 -4.58 16.11 3.84
C PRO A 63 -4.96 17.12 4.92
N LEU A 64 -6.11 16.95 5.59
CA LEU A 64 -6.54 17.81 6.68
C LEU A 64 -5.67 17.59 7.93
N ILE A 65 -5.37 16.35 8.30
CA ILE A 65 -4.46 16.03 9.40
C ILE A 65 -3.05 16.54 9.09
N SER A 66 -2.58 16.38 7.86
CA SER A 66 -1.28 16.92 7.42
C SER A 66 -1.18 18.44 7.55
N LYS A 67 -2.28 19.17 7.61
CA LYS A 67 -2.28 20.63 7.73
C LYS A 67 -2.35 21.12 9.18
N GLN A 68 -3.14 20.46 10.04
CA GLN A 68 -3.48 20.97 11.38
C GLN A 68 -3.30 19.94 12.51
N GLY A 69 -2.77 18.75 12.21
CA GLY A 69 -2.52 17.70 13.20
C GLY A 69 -3.72 16.83 13.55
N TYR A 70 -4.94 17.22 13.19
CA TYR A 70 -6.20 16.50 13.44
C TYR A 70 -7.22 16.74 12.35
N ALA A 71 -8.19 15.84 12.19
CA ALA A 71 -9.36 16.09 11.34
C ALA A 71 -10.53 15.18 11.72
N ALA A 72 -11.75 15.67 11.45
CA ALA A 72 -12.98 14.89 11.48
C ALA A 72 -13.71 15.09 10.15
N VAL A 73 -14.16 14.02 9.54
CA VAL A 73 -14.89 14.03 8.28
C VAL A 73 -16.07 13.08 8.33
N SER A 74 -17.12 13.38 7.56
CA SER A 74 -18.22 12.45 7.32
C SER A 74 -18.46 12.35 5.82
N ASN A 75 -18.69 11.14 5.32
CA ASN A 75 -18.94 10.88 3.91
C ASN A 75 -20.10 9.89 3.74
N GLY A 76 -20.95 10.15 2.76
CA GLY A 76 -22.12 9.34 2.47
C GLY A 76 -23.43 9.99 2.90
N ALA A 77 -24.55 9.33 2.56
CA ALA A 77 -25.91 9.77 2.91
C ALA A 77 -26.69 8.60 3.52
N GLN A 78 -27.70 8.94 4.32
CA GLN A 78 -28.60 7.98 4.99
C GLN A 78 -27.84 6.91 5.83
N ASN A 79 -28.23 5.64 5.74
CA ASN A 79 -27.72 4.57 6.60
C ASN A 79 -26.29 4.11 6.29
N ALA A 80 -25.66 4.59 5.20
CA ALA A 80 -24.30 4.21 4.79
C ALA A 80 -23.25 5.30 5.04
N THR A 81 -23.59 6.31 5.87
CA THR A 81 -22.65 7.37 6.25
C THR A 81 -21.49 6.80 7.07
N VAL A 82 -20.27 7.22 6.76
CA VAL A 82 -19.06 6.93 7.50
C VAL A 82 -18.57 8.20 8.16
N PHE A 83 -18.42 8.16 9.47
CA PHE A 83 -17.75 9.20 10.26
C PHE A 83 -16.31 8.74 10.51
N ALA A 84 -15.33 9.59 10.22
CA ALA A 84 -13.93 9.28 10.41
C ALA A 84 -13.21 10.41 11.13
N TYR A 85 -12.33 10.03 12.03
CA TYR A 85 -11.52 10.92 12.83
C TYR A 85 -10.09 10.45 12.86
N GLY A 86 -9.12 11.40 12.86
CA GLY A 86 -7.72 11.12 13.08
C GLY A 86 -7.03 12.30 13.74
N GLU A 87 -6.06 12.02 14.62
CA GLU A 87 -5.25 13.00 15.33
C GLU A 87 -3.86 12.45 15.63
N CYS A 88 -2.85 13.30 15.52
CA CYS A 88 -1.49 13.01 15.97
C CYS A 88 -1.30 13.44 17.42
N ILE A 89 -0.37 12.77 18.12
CA ILE A 89 0.07 13.24 19.44
C ILE A 89 0.76 14.60 19.25
N LYS A 90 0.41 15.58 20.11
CA LYS A 90 0.75 16.99 19.90
C LYS A 90 2.24 17.33 19.98
N ASP A 91 3.07 16.44 20.51
CA ASP A 91 4.51 16.61 20.58
C ASP A 91 5.27 16.11 19.33
N LEU A 92 4.56 15.48 18.39
CA LEU A 92 5.17 15.02 17.13
C LEU A 92 5.44 16.15 16.16
N SER A 93 6.53 16.00 15.40
CA SER A 93 6.77 16.85 14.24
C SER A 93 5.72 16.59 13.16
N GLN A 94 5.47 17.59 12.29
CA GLN A 94 4.53 17.43 11.16
C GLN A 94 4.95 16.29 10.22
N SER A 95 6.24 16.06 10.05
CA SER A 95 6.79 14.96 9.24
C SER A 95 6.45 13.60 9.84
N ASP A 96 6.67 13.44 11.16
CA ASP A 96 6.43 12.19 11.87
C ASP A 96 4.93 11.90 11.97
N CYS A 97 4.11 12.95 12.17
CA CYS A 97 2.66 12.86 12.11
C CYS A 97 2.19 12.31 10.76
N ASN A 98 2.71 12.82 9.64
CA ASN A 98 2.36 12.36 8.30
C ASN A 98 2.73 10.89 8.07
N ILE A 99 3.89 10.46 8.56
CA ILE A 99 4.34 9.06 8.47
C ILE A 99 3.42 8.15 9.30
N CYS A 100 3.14 8.54 10.55
CA CYS A 100 2.28 7.80 11.45
C CYS A 100 0.87 7.63 10.88
N ILE A 101 0.23 8.71 10.38
CA ILE A 101 -1.10 8.67 9.77
C ILE A 101 -1.13 7.82 8.50
N ALA A 102 -0.10 7.87 7.66
CA ALA A 102 0.00 7.02 6.47
C ALA A 102 0.01 5.52 6.83
N GLN A 103 0.75 5.15 7.88
CA GLN A 103 0.77 3.77 8.40
C GLN A 103 -0.55 3.40 9.06
N CYS A 104 -1.15 4.29 9.87
CA CYS A 104 -2.48 4.09 10.43
C CYS A 104 -3.52 3.85 9.35
N LYS A 105 -3.54 4.66 8.30
CA LYS A 105 -4.45 4.52 7.15
C LYS A 105 -4.32 3.15 6.49
N THR A 106 -3.10 2.65 6.32
CA THR A 106 -2.86 1.34 5.72
C THR A 106 -3.32 0.19 6.63
N GLN A 107 -3.04 0.27 7.92
CA GLN A 107 -3.33 -0.84 8.83
C GLN A 107 -4.78 -0.90 9.31
N ILE A 108 -5.52 0.21 9.37
CA ILE A 108 -6.95 0.21 9.71
C ILE A 108 -7.79 -0.50 8.64
N LEU A 109 -7.24 -0.68 7.42
CA LEU A 109 -7.84 -1.48 6.37
C LEU A 109 -8.08 -2.94 6.79
N SER A 110 -7.36 -3.45 7.79
CA SER A 110 -7.61 -4.78 8.35
C SER A 110 -8.94 -4.89 9.12
N CYS A 111 -9.54 -3.76 9.54
CA CYS A 111 -10.92 -3.69 10.05
C CYS A 111 -11.95 -3.43 8.96
N LEU A 112 -11.52 -3.30 7.68
CA LEU A 112 -12.43 -3.00 6.60
C LEU A 112 -13.56 -4.01 6.52
N PRO A 113 -14.75 -3.51 6.13
CA PRO A 113 -15.91 -4.35 5.85
C PRO A 113 -15.62 -5.52 4.90
N PHE A 114 -14.58 -5.44 4.05
CA PHE A 114 -14.20 -6.52 3.12
C PHE A 114 -13.75 -7.80 3.79
N GLN A 115 -12.93 -7.71 4.84
CA GLN A 115 -12.37 -8.91 5.48
C GLN A 115 -13.22 -9.42 6.63
N LYS A 116 -13.85 -8.50 7.40
CA LYS A 116 -14.61 -8.82 8.61
C LYS A 116 -16.07 -8.34 8.60
N GLY A 117 -16.48 -7.58 7.58
CA GLY A 117 -17.83 -7.01 7.49
C GLY A 117 -18.12 -5.96 8.57
N THR A 118 -17.12 -5.36 9.19
CA THR A 118 -17.28 -4.45 10.33
C THR A 118 -17.61 -3.03 9.89
N ARG A 119 -18.48 -2.35 10.66
CA ARG A 119 -18.97 -0.99 10.38
C ARG A 119 -18.26 0.07 11.22
N GLY A 120 -17.21 -0.30 11.96
CA GLY A 120 -16.40 0.61 12.73
C GLY A 120 -15.07 -0.02 13.14
N GLY A 121 -14.08 0.82 13.42
CA GLY A 121 -12.77 0.40 13.89
C GLY A 121 -11.96 1.56 14.41
N ARG A 122 -11.01 1.26 15.30
CA ARG A 122 -10.07 2.22 15.85
C ARG A 122 -8.68 1.63 15.90
N LEU A 123 -7.69 2.44 15.56
CA LEU A 123 -6.29 2.09 15.53
C LEU A 123 -5.47 3.15 16.24
N LEU A 124 -4.66 2.72 17.19
CA LEU A 124 -3.70 3.55 17.91
C LEU A 124 -2.29 3.10 17.57
N PHE A 125 -1.48 4.06 17.19
CA PHE A 125 -0.02 4.00 17.23
C PHE A 125 0.51 4.87 18.36
N ASP A 126 1.76 4.71 18.77
CA ASP A 126 2.35 5.55 19.81
C ASP A 126 2.34 7.06 19.47
N GLY A 127 2.22 7.41 18.19
CA GLY A 127 2.23 8.79 17.71
C GLY A 127 0.93 9.30 17.08
N CYS A 128 -0.04 8.46 16.78
CA CYS A 128 -1.29 8.88 16.13
C CYS A 128 -2.44 7.91 16.34
N TYR A 129 -3.64 8.42 16.13
CA TYR A 129 -4.90 7.71 16.30
C TYR A 129 -5.80 7.90 15.08
N ILE A 130 -6.46 6.83 14.62
CA ILE A 130 -7.53 6.86 13.62
C ILE A 130 -8.71 6.02 14.13
N ARG A 131 -9.92 6.56 13.97
CA ARG A 131 -11.19 5.86 14.20
C ARG A 131 -12.17 6.16 13.07
N TYR A 132 -12.96 5.14 12.69
CA TYR A 132 -14.16 5.31 11.87
C TYR A 132 -15.33 4.55 12.48
N ASP A 133 -16.54 5.04 12.25
CA ASP A 133 -17.78 4.41 12.71
C ASP A 133 -18.96 4.82 11.81
N GLU A 134 -20.11 4.15 11.96
CA GLU A 134 -21.36 4.45 11.25
C GLU A 134 -22.17 5.58 11.88
N TYR A 135 -21.74 6.10 13.01
CA TYR A 135 -22.40 7.18 13.75
C TYR A 135 -21.37 8.24 14.17
N SER A 136 -21.86 9.44 14.49
CA SER A 136 -21.01 10.54 14.94
C SER A 136 -20.55 10.30 16.39
N PHE A 137 -19.27 10.08 16.57
CA PHE A 137 -18.61 9.77 17.85
C PHE A 137 -17.64 10.86 18.32
N PHE A 138 -17.55 11.99 17.63
CA PHE A 138 -16.44 12.94 17.78
C PHE A 138 -16.34 13.55 19.19
N ASN A 139 -17.40 13.63 19.94
CA ASN A 139 -17.44 14.15 21.32
C ASN A 139 -17.58 13.06 22.39
N GLU A 140 -17.44 11.77 22.00
CA GLU A 140 -17.50 10.67 22.96
C GLU A 140 -16.31 10.69 23.92
N SER A 141 -16.57 10.53 25.23
CA SER A 141 -15.56 10.39 26.26
C SER A 141 -15.24 8.91 26.54
N PHE A 142 -16.26 8.03 26.49
CA PHE A 142 -16.19 6.62 26.88
C PHE A 142 -16.88 5.73 25.87
N SER A 143 -16.39 4.48 25.78
CA SER A 143 -17.00 3.42 24.99
C SER A 143 -16.76 2.07 25.66
N ILE A 144 -17.62 1.11 25.36
CA ILE A 144 -17.41 -0.30 25.76
C ILE A 144 -16.14 -0.93 25.18
N GLN A 145 -15.57 -0.30 24.16
CA GLN A 145 -14.32 -0.71 23.49
C GLN A 145 -13.08 0.02 24.02
N ASP A 146 -13.20 0.78 25.12
CA ASP A 146 -12.06 1.41 25.73
C ASP A 146 -11.11 0.35 26.29
N ALA A 147 -9.81 0.51 26.04
CA ALA A 147 -8.83 -0.53 26.26
C ALA A 147 -7.60 -0.01 27.03
N THR A 148 -6.99 -0.92 27.78
CA THR A 148 -5.72 -0.67 28.46
C THR A 148 -4.70 -1.70 27.98
N VAL A 149 -3.50 -1.24 27.62
CA VAL A 149 -2.38 -2.07 27.15
C VAL A 149 -1.22 -1.86 28.12
N CYS A 150 -0.80 -2.91 28.79
CA CYS A 150 0.33 -2.90 29.72
C CYS A 150 1.55 -3.57 29.06
N GLY A 151 2.74 -3.08 29.39
CA GLY A 151 4.00 -3.68 28.98
C GLY A 151 4.18 -5.10 29.54
N SER A 152 5.09 -5.84 28.92
CA SER A 152 5.42 -7.22 29.35
C SER A 152 6.21 -7.24 30.66
N ASN A 153 7.07 -6.25 30.88
CA ASN A 153 7.97 -6.19 32.03
C ASN A 153 7.24 -5.82 33.32
N GLU A 154 7.58 -6.53 34.41
CA GLU A 154 7.04 -6.25 35.74
C GLU A 154 8.07 -5.51 36.61
N THR A 155 7.58 -4.52 37.32
CA THR A 155 8.37 -3.83 38.36
C THR A 155 8.05 -4.42 39.73
N ARG A 156 9.07 -4.57 40.56
CA ARG A 156 8.93 -4.90 42.00
C ARG A 156 9.21 -3.69 42.89
N ASN A 157 9.38 -2.50 42.29
CA ASN A 157 9.74 -1.29 42.98
C ASN A 157 8.48 -0.49 43.37
N ASN A 158 8.11 -0.50 44.64
CA ASN A 158 6.94 0.23 45.13
C ASN A 158 7.07 1.75 44.91
N VAL A 159 8.30 2.31 44.92
CA VAL A 159 8.53 3.74 44.63
C VAL A 159 8.15 4.06 43.18
N TYR A 160 8.43 3.12 42.25
CA TYR A 160 8.03 3.26 40.84
C TYR A 160 6.51 3.29 40.73
N GLU A 161 5.80 2.37 41.36
CA GLU A 161 4.33 2.30 41.35
C GLU A 161 3.72 3.61 41.91
N ASP A 162 4.23 4.14 43.01
CA ASP A 162 3.75 5.39 43.60
C ASP A 162 3.99 6.58 42.64
N ASN A 163 5.19 6.65 42.05
CA ASN A 163 5.53 7.68 41.06
C ASN A 163 4.63 7.62 39.85
N VAL A 164 4.27 6.42 39.32
CA VAL A 164 3.32 6.24 38.22
C VAL A 164 1.97 6.82 38.62
N LEU A 165 1.40 6.42 39.75
CA LEU A 165 0.07 6.87 40.19
C LEU A 165 0.02 8.38 40.41
N GLU A 166 1.06 8.97 40.96
CA GLU A 166 1.16 10.43 41.13
C GLU A 166 1.24 11.13 39.78
N LEU A 167 2.11 10.65 38.87
CA LEU A 167 2.28 11.23 37.54
C LEU A 167 0.99 11.23 36.74
N VAL A 168 0.31 10.07 36.64
CA VAL A 168 -0.90 9.96 35.82
C VAL A 168 -2.06 10.80 36.37
N ARG A 169 -2.16 10.95 37.73
CA ARG A 169 -3.11 11.87 38.39
C ARG A 169 -2.80 13.32 38.07
N ASN A 170 -1.54 13.74 38.16
CA ASN A 170 -1.12 15.09 37.86
C ASN A 170 -1.43 15.44 36.38
N LEU A 171 -1.09 14.54 35.47
CA LEU A 171 -1.38 14.72 34.03
C LEU A 171 -2.89 14.80 33.73
N SER A 172 -3.71 14.01 34.43
CA SER A 172 -5.18 14.04 34.25
C SER A 172 -5.81 15.37 34.68
N VAL A 173 -5.19 16.09 35.59
CA VAL A 173 -5.62 17.42 36.05
C VAL A 173 -5.06 18.54 35.17
N LEU A 174 -3.83 18.38 34.69
CA LEU A 174 -3.14 19.40 33.88
C LEU A 174 -3.57 19.43 32.44
N ALA A 175 -3.74 18.27 31.79
CA ALA A 175 -4.08 18.21 30.38
C ALA A 175 -5.39 18.96 30.01
N PRO A 176 -6.50 18.84 30.77
CA PRO A 176 -7.73 19.61 30.47
C PRO A 176 -7.55 21.12 30.57
N LYS A 177 -6.56 21.60 31.34
CA LYS A 177 -6.24 23.03 31.50
C LYS A 177 -5.30 23.53 30.39
N ASN A 178 -4.58 22.66 29.73
CA ASN A 178 -3.56 22.94 28.71
C ASN A 178 -4.01 22.48 27.33
N ASP A 179 -5.14 22.96 26.86
CA ASP A 179 -5.70 22.60 25.54
C ASP A 179 -5.74 21.08 25.29
N GLY A 180 -6.06 20.30 26.33
CA GLY A 180 -6.19 18.84 26.26
C GLY A 180 -4.86 18.06 26.17
N PHE A 181 -3.69 18.66 26.43
CA PHE A 181 -2.40 18.01 26.34
C PHE A 181 -1.48 18.34 27.52
N SER A 182 -0.80 17.34 28.04
CA SER A 182 0.23 17.53 29.05
C SER A 182 1.24 16.39 29.01
N VAL A 183 2.51 16.73 29.20
CA VAL A 183 3.62 15.80 29.42
C VAL A 183 4.31 16.14 30.73
N GLY A 184 4.95 15.16 31.34
CA GLY A 184 5.69 15.40 32.58
C GLY A 184 6.42 14.16 33.05
N PHE A 185 7.14 14.34 34.17
CA PHE A 185 7.79 13.25 34.84
C PHE A 185 7.68 13.41 36.37
N VAL A 186 7.83 12.33 37.09
CA VAL A 186 7.98 12.30 38.54
C VAL A 186 9.27 11.55 38.87
N GLU A 187 10.11 12.15 39.66
CA GLU A 187 11.36 11.55 40.15
C GLU A 187 11.40 11.56 41.70
N ARG A 188 11.49 10.37 42.29
CA ARG A 188 11.69 10.18 43.71
C ARG A 188 12.66 9.02 43.96
N LYS A 189 13.58 9.21 44.91
CA LYS A 189 14.60 8.23 45.29
C LYS A 189 15.35 7.64 44.06
N ASN A 190 15.76 8.52 43.14
CA ASN A 190 16.44 8.16 41.87
C ASN A 190 15.64 7.22 40.96
N VAL A 191 14.31 7.23 41.07
CA VAL A 191 13.40 6.49 40.19
C VAL A 191 12.55 7.50 39.45
N THR A 192 12.74 7.57 38.15
CA THR A 192 12.02 8.51 37.26
C THR A 192 10.97 7.77 36.43
N VAL A 193 9.80 8.37 36.32
CA VAL A 193 8.70 7.92 35.42
C VAL A 193 8.29 9.08 34.55
N TYR A 194 8.16 8.83 33.25
CA TYR A 194 7.72 9.80 32.26
C TYR A 194 6.29 9.51 31.83
N GLY A 195 5.49 10.54 31.53
CA GLY A 195 4.11 10.35 31.14
C GLY A 195 3.59 11.42 30.16
N LEU A 196 2.52 11.06 29.44
CA LEU A 196 1.82 11.89 28.48
C LEU A 196 0.32 11.65 28.61
N ALA A 197 -0.45 12.74 28.61
CA ALA A 197 -1.91 12.73 28.53
C ALA A 197 -2.39 13.63 27.39
N GLN A 198 -3.31 13.11 26.56
CA GLN A 198 -3.94 13.88 25.51
C GLN A 198 -5.43 13.56 25.43
N CYS A 199 -6.25 14.60 25.39
CA CYS A 199 -7.67 14.51 24.97
C CYS A 199 -7.77 14.84 23.49
N TRP A 200 -8.64 14.12 22.77
CA TRP A 200 -8.87 14.41 21.36
C TRP A 200 -9.55 15.76 21.17
N LYS A 201 -9.26 16.43 20.07
CA LYS A 201 -9.59 17.85 19.84
C LYS A 201 -11.06 18.24 20.05
N PHE A 202 -11.98 17.33 19.75
CA PHE A 202 -13.41 17.60 19.89
C PHE A 202 -14.02 17.28 21.27
N VAL A 203 -13.20 16.75 22.18
CA VAL A 203 -13.64 16.44 23.55
C VAL A 203 -13.44 17.66 24.45
N THR A 204 -14.51 18.24 24.94
CA THR A 204 -14.49 19.48 25.75
C THR A 204 -13.94 19.28 27.15
N GLY A 205 -13.53 20.35 27.83
CA GLY A 205 -12.77 20.32 29.09
C GLY A 205 -13.32 19.43 30.21
N SER A 206 -14.64 19.44 30.49
CA SER A 206 -15.25 18.56 31.50
C SER A 206 -15.23 17.08 31.09
N ASN A 207 -15.48 16.81 29.81
CA ASN A 207 -15.45 15.46 29.25
C ASN A 207 -14.01 14.94 29.13
N CYS A 208 -13.06 15.80 28.77
CA CYS A 208 -11.62 15.49 28.78
C CYS A 208 -11.17 15.05 30.19
N ARG A 209 -11.53 15.81 31.23
CA ARG A 209 -11.21 15.49 32.61
C ARG A 209 -11.76 14.13 33.02
N ARG A 210 -13.06 13.88 32.79
CA ARG A 210 -13.71 12.59 33.10
C ARG A 210 -13.07 11.43 32.36
N CYS A 211 -12.71 11.62 31.08
CA CYS A 211 -12.02 10.61 30.27
C CYS A 211 -10.67 10.22 30.87
N LEU A 212 -9.86 11.22 31.24
CA LEU A 212 -8.55 10.97 31.85
C LEU A 212 -8.63 10.38 33.27
N GLU A 213 -9.63 10.74 34.07
CA GLU A 213 -9.88 10.16 35.40
C GLU A 213 -10.21 8.65 35.27
N ASP A 214 -11.00 8.24 34.28
CA ASP A 214 -11.24 6.82 33.97
C ASP A 214 -9.97 6.14 33.48
N ALA A 215 -9.19 6.77 32.60
CA ALA A 215 -7.92 6.24 32.12
C ALA A 215 -6.93 6.01 33.28
N VAL A 216 -6.85 6.91 34.28
CA VAL A 216 -6.05 6.75 35.49
C VAL A 216 -6.51 5.54 36.30
N THR A 217 -7.84 5.36 36.45
CA THR A 217 -8.42 4.23 37.19
C THR A 217 -8.07 2.90 36.50
N ARG A 218 -8.16 2.85 35.16
CA ARG A 218 -7.82 1.68 34.35
C ARG A 218 -6.33 1.34 34.43
N ILE A 219 -5.44 2.32 34.35
CA ILE A 219 -4.00 2.11 34.54
C ILE A 219 -3.72 1.57 35.97
N GLY A 220 -4.32 2.16 36.99
CA GLY A 220 -4.15 1.75 38.36
C GLY A 220 -4.64 0.33 38.68
N SER A 221 -5.69 -0.13 37.97
CA SER A 221 -6.22 -1.49 38.11
C SER A 221 -5.49 -2.53 37.25
N SER A 222 -5.19 -2.21 36.00
CA SER A 222 -4.69 -3.19 35.02
C SER A 222 -3.17 -3.24 34.92
N CYS A 223 -2.47 -2.09 35.07
CA CYS A 223 -1.02 -1.98 34.84
C CYS A 223 -0.21 -1.67 36.11
N ARG A 224 -0.75 -1.89 37.29
CA ARG A 224 -0.16 -1.44 38.58
C ARG A 224 1.29 -1.87 38.77
N LYS A 225 1.66 -3.09 38.35
CA LYS A 225 3.03 -3.63 38.51
C LYS A 225 3.80 -3.70 37.19
N LYS A 226 3.45 -2.88 36.22
CA LYS A 226 4.11 -2.88 34.93
C LYS A 226 4.98 -1.66 34.74
N GLU A 227 6.12 -1.83 34.04
CA GLU A 227 7.05 -0.74 33.76
C GLU A 227 6.49 0.28 32.77
N ASP A 228 5.56 -0.13 31.93
CA ASP A 228 4.95 0.74 30.93
C ASP A 228 3.45 0.43 30.80
N GLY A 229 2.66 1.44 30.52
CA GLY A 229 1.23 1.28 30.35
C GLY A 229 0.58 2.39 29.53
N ARG A 230 -0.48 2.01 28.81
CA ARG A 230 -1.27 2.90 27.96
C ARG A 230 -2.74 2.65 28.18
N ALA A 231 -3.52 3.71 28.39
CA ALA A 231 -4.98 3.66 28.36
C ALA A 231 -5.51 4.44 27.16
N LEU A 232 -6.30 3.78 26.32
CA LEU A 232 -7.00 4.36 25.18
C LEU A 232 -8.49 4.34 25.46
N ASN A 233 -9.04 5.49 25.79
CA ASN A 233 -10.47 5.72 25.86
C ASN A 233 -10.95 6.41 24.58
N SER A 234 -12.26 6.43 24.35
CA SER A 234 -12.83 7.06 23.15
C SER A 234 -12.46 8.54 23.01
N GLY A 235 -12.33 9.25 24.14
CA GLY A 235 -12.06 10.68 24.20
C GLY A 235 -10.64 11.08 24.53
N CYS A 236 -9.77 10.16 24.98
CA CYS A 236 -8.43 10.52 25.46
C CYS A 236 -7.44 9.35 25.43
N TYR A 237 -6.16 9.70 25.52
CA TYR A 237 -5.03 8.80 25.62
C TYR A 237 -4.15 9.18 26.80
N LEU A 238 -3.68 8.18 27.56
CA LEU A 238 -2.77 8.32 28.70
C LEU A 238 -1.69 7.25 28.61
N ARG A 239 -0.41 7.66 28.72
CA ARG A 239 0.76 6.76 28.65
C ARG A 239 1.75 7.08 29.74
N TYR A 240 2.40 6.05 30.30
CA TYR A 240 3.59 6.20 31.15
C TYR A 240 4.67 5.19 30.75
N SER A 241 5.96 5.51 31.04
CA SER A 241 7.12 4.67 30.76
C SER A 241 8.31 5.06 31.63
N PRO A 242 9.26 4.13 31.92
CA PRO A 242 10.53 4.47 32.58
C PRO A 242 11.47 5.25 31.66
N HIS A 243 11.25 5.21 30.34
CA HIS A 243 12.08 5.92 29.38
C HIS A 243 11.32 7.13 28.84
N LYS A 244 12.03 8.23 28.64
CA LYS A 244 11.46 9.43 28.02
C LYS A 244 11.11 9.16 26.54
N PHE A 245 9.85 9.42 26.16
CA PHE A 245 9.29 9.14 24.83
C PHE A 245 8.60 10.33 24.17
N TYR A 246 8.69 11.52 24.76
CA TYR A 246 8.09 12.76 24.25
C TYR A 246 9.14 13.87 24.09
N ASN A 247 8.83 14.89 23.27
CA ASN A 247 9.70 16.02 22.97
C ASN A 247 9.48 17.19 23.95
N ASN A 248 10.54 17.97 24.24
CA ASN A 248 10.57 19.03 25.25
C ASN A 248 9.97 20.38 24.79
N SER A 249 8.87 20.44 24.07
CA SER A 249 8.37 21.73 23.57
C SER A 249 7.43 22.50 24.50
N SER A 250 7.21 22.07 25.74
CA SER A 250 6.46 22.87 26.75
C SER A 250 6.60 22.27 28.14
N THR A 251 7.75 22.52 28.80
CA THR A 251 7.85 22.35 30.27
C THR A 251 7.80 23.72 30.91
N ASN A 252 6.72 24.02 31.61
CA ASN A 252 6.73 25.04 32.66
C ASN A 252 7.48 24.43 33.85
N ASP A 253 8.77 24.65 33.87
CA ASP A 253 9.60 24.31 35.04
C ASP A 253 9.29 25.30 36.16
N LEU A 254 8.57 24.84 37.16
CA LEU A 254 8.50 25.47 38.45
C LEU A 254 9.70 24.94 39.30
N VAL A 255 10.84 25.55 39.13
CA VAL A 255 11.91 25.49 40.15
C VAL A 255 12.48 26.88 40.33
N ASP A 256 12.33 27.35 41.55
CA ASP A 256 12.79 28.60 42.16
C ASP A 256 14.31 28.69 42.25
N GLY A 257 14.84 29.86 41.97
CA GLY A 257 15.99 30.46 42.61
C GLY A 257 17.41 29.99 42.24
N ASN A 258 18.14 30.75 41.42
CA ASN A 258 19.35 31.41 41.96
C ASN A 258 19.89 32.52 41.01
N HIS A 259 20.05 33.73 41.57
CA HIS A 259 20.73 34.88 40.97
C HIS A 259 22.26 34.68 41.05
N GLY A 260 22.93 34.49 39.88
CA GLY A 260 24.38 34.48 39.92
C GLY A 260 25.19 34.45 38.64
N HIS A 261 24.60 34.31 37.43
CA HIS A 261 25.42 34.20 36.19
C HIS A 261 24.84 34.93 34.98
N ARG A 262 24.23 36.10 35.17
CA ARG A 262 23.52 36.82 34.08
C ARG A 262 24.44 37.34 32.96
N LYS A 263 25.74 37.55 33.18
CA LYS A 263 26.67 38.06 32.17
C LYS A 263 27.26 36.95 31.28
N MET A 264 27.47 35.74 31.79
CA MET A 264 27.98 34.63 30.99
C MET A 264 26.88 33.95 30.14
N ALA A 265 25.64 33.94 30.64
CA ALA A 265 24.48 33.41 29.92
C ALA A 265 24.12 34.24 28.65
N ILE A 266 24.34 35.57 28.69
CA ILE A 266 24.06 36.44 27.51
C ILE A 266 25.10 36.20 26.39
N VAL A 267 26.34 35.95 26.72
CA VAL A 267 27.38 35.65 25.71
C VAL A 267 27.19 34.26 25.13
N LEU A 268 26.81 33.27 25.93
CA LEU A 268 26.49 31.92 25.46
C LEU A 268 25.18 31.88 24.66
N ALA A 269 24.17 32.64 25.03
CA ALA A 269 22.92 32.77 24.29
C ALA A 269 23.11 33.46 22.94
N ALA A 270 23.94 34.51 22.87
CA ALA A 270 24.27 35.20 21.64
C ALA A 270 25.08 34.29 20.70
N SER A 271 26.05 33.54 21.18
CA SER A 271 26.85 32.59 20.39
C SER A 271 26.00 31.39 19.91
N SER A 272 25.09 30.89 20.71
CA SER A 272 24.17 29.82 20.31
C SER A 272 23.13 30.27 19.27
N ALA A 273 22.64 31.53 19.38
CA ALA A 273 21.75 32.13 18.40
C ALA A 273 22.43 32.33 17.02
N VAL A 274 23.69 32.78 17.01
CA VAL A 274 24.47 32.90 15.77
C VAL A 274 24.74 31.53 15.14
N LEU A 275 25.07 30.51 15.97
CA LEU A 275 25.28 29.14 15.48
C LEU A 275 23.98 28.55 14.93
N ALA A 276 22.85 28.77 15.58
CA ALA A 276 21.54 28.33 15.10
C ALA A 276 21.16 29.01 13.78
N LEU A 277 21.40 30.30 13.64
CA LEU A 277 21.18 31.02 12.38
C LEU A 277 22.08 30.51 11.24
N LEU A 278 23.34 30.20 11.54
CA LEU A 278 24.26 29.62 10.56
C LEU A 278 23.82 28.20 10.15
N LEU A 279 23.33 27.40 11.06
CA LEU A 279 22.78 26.07 10.78
C LEU A 279 21.50 26.16 9.93
N VAL A 280 20.59 27.09 10.25
CA VAL A 280 19.39 27.35 9.43
C VAL A 280 19.79 27.84 8.05
N ALA A 281 20.75 28.76 7.94
CA ALA A 281 21.25 29.24 6.64
C ALA A 281 21.92 28.08 5.85
N ALA A 282 22.71 27.24 6.50
CA ALA A 282 23.35 26.07 5.88
C ALA A 282 22.33 25.04 5.42
N THR A 283 21.30 24.76 6.20
CA THR A 283 20.21 23.84 5.82
C THR A 283 19.38 24.42 4.67
N MET A 284 19.03 25.70 4.73
CA MET A 284 18.36 26.39 3.62
C MET A 284 19.21 26.36 2.35
N ALA A 285 20.51 26.69 2.44
CA ALA A 285 21.44 26.60 1.32
C ALA A 285 21.55 25.16 0.77
N PHE A 286 21.58 24.17 1.64
CA PHE A 286 21.56 22.75 1.26
C PHE A 286 20.28 22.40 0.50
N PHE A 287 19.11 22.78 1.00
CA PHE A 287 17.82 22.53 0.33
C PHE A 287 17.70 23.28 -1.00
N ILE A 288 18.12 24.55 -1.04
CA ILE A 288 18.17 25.33 -2.28
C ILE A 288 19.12 24.66 -3.27
N ARG A 289 20.32 24.25 -2.83
CA ARG A 289 21.32 23.58 -3.68
C ARG A 289 20.78 22.23 -4.16
N LYS A 290 20.13 21.44 -3.29
CA LYS A 290 19.47 20.18 -3.64
C LYS A 290 18.36 20.40 -4.67
N ASN A 291 17.51 21.42 -4.49
CA ASN A 291 16.45 21.77 -5.44
C ASN A 291 17.01 22.29 -6.78
N VAL A 292 18.06 23.13 -6.75
CA VAL A 292 18.73 23.62 -7.96
C VAL A 292 19.43 22.46 -8.70
N MET A 293 20.07 21.55 -7.97
CA MET A 293 20.69 20.35 -8.55
C MET A 293 19.65 19.42 -9.16
N ARG A 294 18.51 19.23 -8.48
CA ARG A 294 17.38 18.47 -9.00
C ARG A 294 16.84 19.09 -10.29
N ARG A 295 16.54 20.39 -10.29
CA ARG A 295 16.09 21.12 -11.48
C ARG A 295 17.13 21.13 -12.62
N ARG A 296 18.44 21.20 -12.29
CA ARG A 296 19.52 21.06 -13.28
C ARG A 296 19.58 19.65 -13.87
N LYS A 297 19.36 18.61 -13.04
CA LYS A 297 19.29 17.21 -13.49
C LYS A 297 18.08 17.00 -14.40
N GLU A 298 16.91 17.52 -14.01
CA GLU A 298 15.67 17.49 -14.82
C GLU A 298 15.86 18.23 -16.17
N ARG A 299 16.47 19.43 -16.15
CA ARG A 299 16.77 20.18 -17.40
C ARG A 299 17.80 19.46 -18.28
N LYS A 300 18.82 18.81 -17.69
CA LYS A 300 19.76 18.00 -18.47
C LYS A 300 19.12 16.79 -19.08
N GLN A 301 18.29 16.07 -18.30
CA GLN A 301 17.52 14.94 -18.79
C GLN A 301 16.58 15.36 -19.93
N PHE A 302 15.87 16.49 -19.78
CA PHE A 302 15.01 17.04 -20.82
C PHE A 302 15.79 17.46 -22.08
N GLY A 303 16.96 18.10 -21.92
CA GLY A 303 17.84 18.43 -23.04
C GLY A 303 18.35 17.19 -23.78
N THR A 304 18.78 16.15 -23.03
CA THR A 304 19.22 14.88 -23.65
C THR A 304 18.09 14.17 -24.37
N LEU A 305 16.88 14.23 -23.83
CA LEU A 305 15.69 13.67 -24.48
C LEU A 305 15.37 14.41 -25.79
N LEU A 306 15.35 15.74 -25.76
CA LEU A 306 15.14 16.56 -26.96
C LEU A 306 16.12 16.18 -28.05
N ASP A 307 17.41 16.02 -27.69
CA ASP A 307 18.45 15.59 -28.63
C ASP A 307 18.22 14.16 -29.14
N THR A 308 17.76 13.24 -28.27
CA THR A 308 17.47 11.85 -28.65
C THR A 308 16.25 11.77 -29.55
N VAL A 309 15.16 12.45 -29.19
CA VAL A 309 13.91 12.50 -29.96
C VAL A 309 14.15 13.15 -31.35
N ASN A 310 14.94 14.23 -31.39
CA ASN A 310 15.26 14.90 -32.67
C ASN A 310 16.19 14.06 -33.54
N LYS A 311 17.16 13.35 -32.96
CA LYS A 311 18.08 12.46 -33.69
C LYS A 311 17.42 11.17 -34.17
N SER A 312 16.46 10.62 -33.42
CA SER A 312 15.82 9.33 -33.70
C SER A 312 14.66 9.40 -34.70
N LYS A 313 14.31 10.55 -35.25
CA LYS A 313 13.12 10.77 -36.12
C LYS A 313 11.78 10.39 -35.46
N LEU A 314 11.74 10.30 -34.13
CA LEU A 314 10.53 9.96 -33.35
C LEU A 314 9.61 11.19 -33.15
N ASN A 315 10.10 12.40 -33.41
CA ASN A 315 9.33 13.61 -33.20
C ASN A 315 8.28 13.79 -34.30
N VAL A 316 7.01 13.77 -33.88
CA VAL A 316 5.85 14.03 -34.76
C VAL A 316 5.24 15.36 -34.33
N PRO A 317 5.02 16.32 -35.26
CA PRO A 317 4.35 17.58 -34.94
C PRO A 317 3.00 17.38 -34.27
N TYR A 318 2.69 18.16 -33.24
CA TYR A 318 1.45 18.04 -32.47
C TYR A 318 0.21 18.18 -33.37
N GLU A 319 0.23 19.13 -34.30
CA GLU A 319 -0.89 19.44 -35.19
C GLU A 319 -1.23 18.28 -36.13
N ILE A 320 -0.24 17.45 -36.47
CA ILE A 320 -0.47 16.23 -37.27
C ILE A 320 -1.26 15.22 -36.43
N LEU A 321 -0.88 15.01 -35.18
CA LEU A 321 -1.53 14.06 -34.28
C LEU A 321 -2.92 14.52 -33.87
N GLU A 322 -3.09 15.83 -33.64
CA GLU A 322 -4.39 16.43 -33.35
C GLU A 322 -5.38 16.22 -34.53
N LYS A 323 -4.94 16.48 -35.75
CA LYS A 323 -5.74 16.22 -36.96
C LYS A 323 -5.99 14.73 -37.16
N ALA A 324 -4.95 13.89 -36.99
CA ALA A 324 -5.05 12.44 -37.15
C ALA A 324 -6.11 11.81 -36.21
N THR A 325 -6.28 12.36 -35.02
CA THR A 325 -7.26 11.89 -34.02
C THR A 325 -8.62 12.61 -34.12
N ASN A 326 -8.82 13.43 -35.16
CA ASN A 326 -9.99 14.31 -35.29
C ASN A 326 -10.17 15.18 -34.03
N TYR A 327 -9.10 15.92 -33.65
CA TYR A 327 -9.05 16.81 -32.46
C TYR A 327 -9.37 16.10 -31.16
N PHE A 328 -8.90 14.84 -31.03
CA PHE A 328 -9.15 13.95 -29.88
C PHE A 328 -10.65 13.74 -29.60
N ASN A 329 -11.43 13.55 -30.68
CA ASN A 329 -12.86 13.28 -30.59
C ASN A 329 -13.10 11.99 -29.80
N ASP A 330 -14.09 12.02 -28.90
CA ASP A 330 -14.46 10.87 -28.07
C ASP A 330 -14.89 9.63 -28.88
N GLU A 331 -15.36 9.78 -30.12
CA GLU A 331 -15.65 8.68 -31.02
C GLU A 331 -14.42 7.86 -31.40
N ASN A 332 -13.23 8.50 -31.39
CA ASN A 332 -11.95 7.87 -31.64
C ASN A 332 -11.26 7.37 -30.35
N LYS A 333 -11.90 7.53 -29.21
CA LYS A 333 -11.33 7.15 -27.91
C LYS A 333 -11.30 5.64 -27.76
N LEU A 334 -10.10 5.07 -27.63
CA LEU A 334 -9.85 3.65 -27.42
C LEU A 334 -9.90 3.26 -25.94
N GLY A 335 -9.48 4.16 -25.05
CA GLY A 335 -9.45 3.89 -23.62
C GLY A 335 -9.02 5.10 -22.79
N GLN A 336 -9.24 5.00 -21.48
CA GLN A 336 -8.82 6.00 -20.50
C GLN A 336 -8.32 5.32 -19.21
N GLY A 337 -7.19 5.79 -18.69
CA GLY A 337 -6.59 5.27 -17.47
C GLY A 337 -5.93 6.37 -16.65
N GLY A 338 -5.22 5.98 -15.57
CA GLY A 338 -4.52 6.92 -14.69
C GLY A 338 -3.39 7.71 -15.39
N SER A 339 -2.82 7.17 -16.48
CA SER A 339 -1.75 7.80 -17.25
C SER A 339 -2.26 8.75 -18.33
N GLY A 340 -3.57 8.72 -18.67
CA GLY A 340 -4.14 9.55 -19.73
C GLY A 340 -5.20 8.84 -20.56
N SER A 341 -5.51 9.40 -21.74
CA SER A 341 -6.49 8.87 -22.69
C SER A 341 -5.80 8.45 -23.99
N VAL A 342 -6.25 7.35 -24.60
CA VAL A 342 -5.73 6.82 -25.87
C VAL A 342 -6.78 6.99 -26.96
N TYR A 343 -6.36 7.47 -28.12
CA TYR A 343 -7.23 7.73 -29.27
C TYR A 343 -6.71 7.02 -30.53
N LYS A 344 -7.61 6.49 -31.34
CA LYS A 344 -7.32 6.03 -32.68
C LYS A 344 -7.03 7.24 -33.56
N GLY A 345 -5.96 7.18 -34.35
CA GLY A 345 -5.60 8.23 -35.28
C GLY A 345 -5.29 7.63 -36.67
N VAL A 346 -5.54 8.39 -37.74
CA VAL A 346 -5.13 8.06 -39.09
C VAL A 346 -4.13 9.10 -39.55
N MET A 347 -2.89 8.66 -39.73
CA MET A 347 -1.79 9.53 -40.17
C MET A 347 -1.96 9.98 -41.64
N PRO A 348 -1.28 11.05 -42.09
CA PRO A 348 -1.39 11.53 -43.47
C PRO A 348 -0.98 10.50 -44.55
N ASP A 349 -0.15 9.54 -44.18
CA ASP A 349 0.26 8.39 -45.02
C ASP A 349 -0.78 7.26 -45.06
N GLY A 350 -1.92 7.42 -44.40
CA GLY A 350 -2.97 6.43 -44.26
C GLY A 350 -2.76 5.40 -43.16
N LYS A 351 -1.63 5.42 -42.44
CA LYS A 351 -1.33 4.48 -41.36
C LYS A 351 -2.21 4.74 -40.14
N THR A 352 -2.88 3.71 -39.66
CA THR A 352 -3.63 3.80 -38.38
C THR A 352 -2.65 3.67 -37.19
N VAL A 353 -2.82 4.55 -36.21
CA VAL A 353 -1.99 4.61 -34.99
C VAL A 353 -2.86 4.74 -33.73
N ALA A 354 -2.28 4.45 -32.57
CA ALA A 354 -2.86 4.76 -31.28
C ALA A 354 -2.09 5.94 -30.65
N VAL A 355 -2.79 7.03 -30.33
CA VAL A 355 -2.20 8.24 -29.77
C VAL A 355 -2.59 8.35 -28.30
N LYS A 356 -1.62 8.20 -27.39
CA LYS A 356 -1.79 8.35 -25.95
C LYS A 356 -1.54 9.79 -25.55
N ARG A 357 -2.58 10.46 -25.05
CA ARG A 357 -2.56 11.82 -24.53
C ARG A 357 -2.35 11.78 -23.03
N LEU A 358 -1.21 12.26 -22.54
CA LEU A 358 -0.87 12.18 -21.11
C LEU A 358 -1.53 13.30 -20.31
N SER A 359 -2.03 12.98 -19.11
CA SER A 359 -2.67 13.95 -18.23
C SER A 359 -1.65 14.77 -17.44
N PHE A 360 -1.71 16.11 -17.53
CA PHE A 360 -0.80 17.03 -16.83
C PHE A 360 -1.02 17.18 -15.31
N ASN A 361 -2.01 16.54 -14.75
CA ASN A 361 -2.40 16.75 -13.35
C ASN A 361 -1.46 16.13 -12.29
N SER A 362 -0.33 15.54 -12.69
CA SER A 362 0.64 14.98 -11.77
C SER A 362 2.08 15.24 -12.25
N THR A 363 3.00 15.48 -11.31
CA THR A 363 4.45 15.51 -11.60
C THR A 363 4.98 14.18 -12.16
N GLN A 364 4.17 13.15 -12.14
CA GLN A 364 4.50 11.79 -12.60
C GLN A 364 4.42 11.63 -14.13
N TRP A 365 3.70 12.50 -14.87
CA TRP A 365 3.59 12.40 -16.34
C TRP A 365 4.95 12.48 -17.03
N VAL A 366 5.85 13.32 -16.51
CA VAL A 366 7.21 13.46 -17.03
C VAL A 366 7.96 12.14 -16.94
N ASP A 367 7.89 11.47 -15.78
CA ASP A 367 8.56 10.19 -15.58
C ASP A 367 7.95 9.09 -16.47
N HIS A 368 6.62 9.08 -16.65
CA HIS A 368 5.93 8.13 -17.54
C HIS A 368 6.36 8.35 -19.00
N PHE A 369 6.34 9.61 -19.48
CA PHE A 369 6.76 9.95 -20.82
C PHE A 369 8.23 9.57 -21.08
N PHE A 370 9.13 9.92 -20.15
CA PHE A 370 10.55 9.59 -20.25
C PHE A 370 10.78 8.09 -20.27
N ASN A 371 10.10 7.34 -19.42
CA ASN A 371 10.18 5.89 -19.40
C ASN A 371 9.80 5.31 -20.76
N GLU A 372 8.62 5.68 -21.26
CA GLU A 372 8.12 5.12 -22.52
C GLU A 372 9.02 5.47 -23.70
N VAL A 373 9.48 6.72 -23.80
CA VAL A 373 10.37 7.11 -24.93
C VAL A 373 11.76 6.48 -24.82
N ASN A 374 12.38 6.52 -23.64
CA ASN A 374 13.76 6.03 -23.49
C ASN A 374 13.88 4.52 -23.43
N LEU A 375 12.85 3.82 -22.86
CA LEU A 375 12.92 2.39 -22.68
C LEU A 375 12.48 1.61 -23.91
N ILE A 376 11.42 2.07 -24.62
CA ILE A 376 10.81 1.28 -25.67
C ILE A 376 11.02 1.83 -27.09
N SER A 377 11.67 2.98 -27.26
CA SER A 377 11.95 3.52 -28.61
C SER A 377 12.84 2.63 -29.47
N GLY A 378 13.65 1.76 -28.84
CA GLY A 378 14.54 0.81 -29.50
C GLY A 378 14.07 -0.64 -29.47
N ILE A 379 12.88 -0.90 -28.89
CA ILE A 379 12.34 -2.26 -28.73
C ILE A 379 11.47 -2.61 -29.94
N ASP A 380 11.74 -3.76 -30.54
CA ASP A 380 10.93 -4.35 -31.61
C ASP A 380 10.78 -5.87 -31.34
N HIS A 381 9.59 -6.28 -30.90
CA HIS A 381 9.28 -7.67 -30.62
C HIS A 381 7.80 -7.95 -30.92
N LYS A 382 7.48 -9.10 -31.51
CA LYS A 382 6.12 -9.48 -31.94
C LYS A 382 5.07 -9.37 -30.83
N ASN A 383 5.45 -9.58 -29.58
CA ASN A 383 4.57 -9.57 -28.40
C ASN A 383 4.66 -8.30 -27.55
N LEU A 384 5.27 -7.22 -28.06
CA LEU A 384 5.35 -5.92 -27.40
C LEU A 384 4.76 -4.84 -28.31
N VAL A 385 4.01 -3.89 -27.74
CA VAL A 385 3.49 -2.76 -28.50
C VAL A 385 4.62 -1.81 -28.86
N LYS A 386 4.75 -1.51 -30.16
CA LYS A 386 5.82 -0.69 -30.71
C LYS A 386 5.52 0.81 -30.57
N LEU A 387 6.47 1.58 -30.02
CA LEU A 387 6.45 3.04 -30.05
C LEU A 387 6.89 3.54 -31.44
N LEU A 388 6.04 4.31 -32.09
CA LEU A 388 6.28 4.85 -33.43
C LEU A 388 6.78 6.29 -33.40
N GLY A 389 6.45 7.03 -32.36
CA GLY A 389 6.84 8.42 -32.22
C GLY A 389 6.29 9.08 -30.97
N CYS A 390 6.61 10.35 -30.81
CA CYS A 390 6.10 11.18 -29.73
C CYS A 390 6.01 12.66 -30.15
N SER A 391 5.21 13.44 -29.45
CA SER A 391 5.19 14.91 -29.57
C SER A 391 5.40 15.56 -28.21
N ILE A 392 6.36 16.51 -28.16
CA ILE A 392 6.74 17.26 -26.95
C ILE A 392 6.66 18.77 -27.17
N THR A 393 6.32 19.20 -28.38
CA THR A 393 6.31 20.61 -28.79
C THR A 393 4.95 21.29 -28.64
N GLY A 394 3.89 20.51 -28.39
CA GLY A 394 2.53 21.02 -28.23
C GLY A 394 2.18 21.39 -26.78
N PRO A 395 0.93 21.77 -26.52
CA PRO A 395 0.42 22.07 -25.18
C PRO A 395 0.41 20.84 -24.27
N GLU A 396 0.50 19.65 -24.85
CA GLU A 396 0.46 18.36 -24.14
C GLU A 396 1.48 17.40 -24.76
N SER A 397 1.96 16.46 -23.95
CA SER A 397 2.84 15.40 -24.44
C SER A 397 2.04 14.21 -24.96
N LEU A 398 2.36 13.80 -26.17
CA LEU A 398 1.69 12.70 -26.87
C LEU A 398 2.68 11.58 -27.17
N LEU A 399 2.22 10.33 -27.01
CA LEU A 399 2.95 9.13 -27.44
C LEU A 399 2.18 8.45 -28.56
N VAL A 400 2.88 8.00 -29.59
CA VAL A 400 2.30 7.36 -30.78
C VAL A 400 2.75 5.92 -30.84
N TYR A 401 1.79 5.00 -30.81
CA TYR A 401 2.02 3.57 -30.88
C TYR A 401 1.41 2.96 -32.15
N GLU A 402 1.86 1.77 -32.48
CA GLU A 402 1.12 0.95 -33.42
C GLU A 402 -0.31 0.73 -32.93
N TYR A 403 -1.24 0.70 -33.87
CA TYR A 403 -2.63 0.41 -33.54
C TYR A 403 -2.86 -1.10 -33.51
N VAL A 404 -3.32 -1.61 -32.37
CA VAL A 404 -3.67 -3.01 -32.16
C VAL A 404 -5.20 -3.12 -32.23
N PRO A 405 -5.76 -3.83 -33.21
CA PRO A 405 -7.17 -3.67 -33.59
C PRO A 405 -8.16 -4.40 -32.69
N ASN A 406 -7.76 -5.48 -32.02
CA ASN A 406 -8.69 -6.46 -31.46
C ASN A 406 -8.86 -6.34 -29.93
N GLN A 407 -8.90 -5.10 -29.39
CA GLN A 407 -9.20 -4.81 -27.98
C GLN A 407 -8.18 -5.40 -26.98
N SER A 408 -8.45 -5.23 -25.66
CA SER A 408 -7.65 -5.85 -24.61
C SER A 408 -8.19 -7.23 -24.20
N LEU A 409 -7.30 -8.05 -23.67
CA LEU A 409 -7.67 -9.35 -23.10
C LEU A 409 -8.69 -9.20 -21.94
N TYR A 410 -8.65 -8.06 -21.25
CA TYR A 410 -9.64 -7.73 -20.23
C TYR A 410 -11.06 -7.64 -20.80
N ASP A 411 -11.23 -7.05 -21.98
CA ASP A 411 -12.53 -6.86 -22.62
C ASP A 411 -13.14 -8.22 -23.04
N TYR A 412 -12.30 -9.15 -23.51
CA TYR A 412 -12.73 -10.51 -23.86
C TYR A 412 -13.17 -11.33 -22.63
N LEU A 413 -12.40 -11.31 -21.56
CA LEU A 413 -12.71 -12.09 -20.37
C LEU A 413 -13.79 -11.45 -19.48
N SER A 414 -14.09 -10.14 -19.66
CA SER A 414 -15.07 -9.40 -18.85
C SER A 414 -16.41 -9.19 -19.55
N GLY A 415 -16.40 -9.10 -20.85
CA GLY A 415 -17.56 -8.64 -21.64
C GLY A 415 -18.64 -9.71 -21.87
N CYS A 416 -18.35 -10.99 -21.64
CA CYS A 416 -19.31 -12.06 -21.88
C CYS A 416 -20.33 -12.27 -20.74
N ASN A 417 -20.21 -11.56 -19.62
CA ASN A 417 -21.04 -11.79 -18.42
C ASN A 417 -22.16 -10.75 -18.20
N PHE A 418 -22.36 -9.75 -19.04
CA PHE A 418 -23.43 -8.74 -18.83
C PHE A 418 -24.23 -8.46 -20.11
N ILE A 419 -25.22 -9.33 -20.37
CA ILE A 419 -26.40 -8.97 -21.17
C ILE A 419 -27.48 -8.56 -20.17
N SER A 420 -27.49 -7.29 -19.74
CA SER A 420 -28.63 -6.71 -19.04
C SER A 420 -28.82 -5.21 -19.28
N ASP A 421 -28.43 -4.72 -20.46
CA ASP A 421 -28.84 -3.36 -20.83
C ASP A 421 -29.51 -3.36 -22.22
N ILE A 422 -30.88 -3.32 -22.17
CA ILE A 422 -31.80 -3.46 -23.31
C ILE A 422 -31.78 -2.20 -24.21
N ARG A 423 -30.88 -1.25 -24.01
CA ARG A 423 -30.92 0.07 -24.71
C ARG A 423 -29.74 0.42 -25.62
N SER A 424 -28.73 -0.42 -25.77
CA SER A 424 -27.70 -0.15 -26.79
C SER A 424 -27.82 -1.08 -27.99
N THR A 425 -28.03 -0.49 -29.14
CA THR A 425 -28.24 -1.14 -30.46
C THR A 425 -26.98 -1.77 -31.05
N VAL A 426 -25.93 -2.03 -30.28
CA VAL A 426 -24.73 -2.72 -30.73
C VAL A 426 -24.61 -4.06 -29.98
N ARG A 427 -25.21 -5.10 -30.58
CA ARG A 427 -24.91 -6.49 -30.23
C ARG A 427 -23.45 -6.78 -30.59
N ARG A 428 -22.53 -6.63 -29.64
CA ARG A 428 -21.22 -7.27 -29.77
C ARG A 428 -21.41 -8.75 -29.42
N ILE A 429 -21.34 -9.59 -30.41
CA ILE A 429 -21.26 -11.06 -30.24
C ILE A 429 -19.85 -11.33 -29.77
N CYS A 430 -19.62 -11.35 -28.46
CA CYS A 430 -18.38 -11.86 -27.88
C CYS A 430 -18.30 -13.36 -28.17
N GLN A 431 -17.44 -13.77 -29.09
CA GLN A 431 -17.06 -15.19 -29.18
C GLN A 431 -16.09 -15.49 -28.02
N PRO A 432 -16.36 -16.51 -27.22
CA PRO A 432 -15.43 -16.92 -26.17
C PRO A 432 -14.08 -17.32 -26.77
N LEU A 433 -12.98 -16.96 -26.10
CA LEU A 433 -11.66 -17.40 -26.49
C LEU A 433 -11.55 -18.92 -26.33
N SER A 434 -11.25 -19.66 -27.42
CA SER A 434 -11.00 -21.10 -27.37
C SER A 434 -9.74 -21.40 -26.57
N TRP A 435 -9.54 -22.68 -26.21
CA TRP A 435 -8.34 -23.10 -25.49
C TRP A 435 -7.04 -22.79 -26.25
N GLU A 436 -7.01 -23.09 -27.53
CA GLU A 436 -5.84 -22.84 -28.40
C GLU A 436 -5.47 -21.37 -28.44
N VAL A 437 -6.47 -20.48 -28.47
CA VAL A 437 -6.23 -19.03 -28.42
C VAL A 437 -5.71 -18.61 -27.06
N ARG A 438 -6.26 -19.13 -25.95
CA ARG A 438 -5.75 -18.85 -24.60
C ARG A 438 -4.32 -19.32 -24.42
N HIS A 439 -3.99 -20.51 -24.92
CA HIS A 439 -2.63 -21.06 -24.92
C HIS A 439 -1.66 -20.17 -25.72
N LYS A 440 -2.04 -19.78 -26.95
CA LYS A 440 -1.27 -18.84 -27.79
C LYS A 440 -1.01 -17.52 -27.07
N ILE A 441 -2.03 -16.96 -26.40
CA ILE A 441 -1.92 -15.72 -25.64
C ILE A 441 -0.94 -15.88 -24.47
N ILE A 442 -1.08 -16.91 -23.67
CA ILE A 442 -0.18 -17.17 -22.51
C ILE A 442 1.26 -17.30 -22.97
N LEU A 443 1.51 -18.08 -24.02
CA LEU A 443 2.85 -18.29 -24.58
C LEU A 443 3.45 -16.97 -25.09
N GLY A 444 2.71 -16.19 -25.89
CA GLY A 444 3.22 -14.93 -26.43
C GLY A 444 3.53 -13.90 -25.34
N ILE A 445 2.74 -13.85 -24.26
CA ILE A 445 3.07 -12.98 -23.10
C ILE A 445 4.37 -13.44 -22.46
N ALA A 446 4.57 -14.75 -22.27
CA ALA A 446 5.80 -15.31 -21.71
C ALA A 446 7.03 -14.98 -22.57
N GLU A 447 6.92 -15.10 -23.89
CA GLU A 447 7.98 -14.72 -24.85
C GLU A 447 8.29 -13.22 -24.79
N GLY A 448 7.26 -12.35 -24.74
CA GLY A 448 7.44 -10.90 -24.60
C GLY A 448 8.15 -10.51 -23.31
N LEU A 449 7.81 -11.14 -22.19
CA LEU A 449 8.49 -10.92 -20.90
C LEU A 449 9.92 -11.51 -20.87
N ALA A 450 10.14 -12.66 -21.48
CA ALA A 450 11.49 -13.26 -21.61
C ALA A 450 12.39 -12.30 -22.39
N TYR A 451 11.90 -11.72 -23.49
CA TYR A 451 12.63 -10.73 -24.25
C TYR A 451 13.01 -9.51 -23.40
N LEU A 452 12.06 -8.93 -22.63
CA LEU A 452 12.32 -7.77 -21.77
C LEU A 452 13.33 -8.03 -20.67
N HIS A 453 13.30 -9.25 -20.08
CA HIS A 453 14.10 -9.59 -18.92
C HIS A 453 15.49 -10.12 -19.29
N GLU A 454 15.65 -10.82 -20.43
CA GLU A 454 16.81 -11.66 -20.70
C GLU A 454 17.48 -11.41 -22.08
N GLU A 455 16.71 -10.98 -23.11
CA GLU A 455 17.20 -10.87 -24.48
C GLU A 455 17.45 -9.44 -24.94
N SER A 456 16.75 -8.46 -24.32
CA SER A 456 16.91 -7.04 -24.62
C SER A 456 18.31 -6.52 -24.21
N HIS A 457 18.88 -5.58 -24.97
CA HIS A 457 20.16 -4.94 -24.65
C HIS A 457 20.23 -4.34 -23.23
N VAL A 458 19.09 -4.01 -22.66
CA VAL A 458 18.95 -3.52 -21.28
C VAL A 458 17.80 -4.27 -20.64
N ARG A 459 18.04 -4.83 -19.47
CA ARG A 459 17.01 -5.54 -18.72
C ARG A 459 15.91 -4.58 -18.27
N ILE A 460 14.65 -4.87 -18.62
CA ILE A 460 13.50 -4.01 -18.34
C ILE A 460 12.47 -4.77 -17.51
N ILE A 461 12.04 -4.18 -16.40
CA ILE A 461 10.93 -4.68 -15.58
C ILE A 461 9.70 -3.84 -15.89
N HIS A 462 8.59 -4.47 -16.28
CA HIS A 462 7.36 -3.80 -16.72
C HIS A 462 6.55 -3.20 -15.56
N ARG A 463 6.41 -3.92 -14.44
CA ARG A 463 5.75 -3.54 -13.17
C ARG A 463 4.21 -3.46 -13.19
N ASP A 464 3.56 -3.54 -14.35
CA ASP A 464 2.08 -3.46 -14.44
C ASP A 464 1.50 -4.47 -15.43
N ILE A 465 1.94 -5.73 -15.34
CA ILE A 465 1.40 -6.84 -16.12
C ILE A 465 0.01 -7.20 -15.59
N LYS A 466 -1.01 -7.07 -16.45
CA LYS A 466 -2.43 -7.31 -16.14
C LYS A 466 -3.26 -7.47 -17.42
N LEU A 467 -4.47 -8.02 -17.32
CA LEU A 467 -5.36 -8.27 -18.47
C LEU A 467 -5.57 -7.06 -19.37
N SER A 468 -5.75 -5.85 -18.81
CA SER A 468 -6.02 -4.64 -19.60
C SER A 468 -4.81 -4.09 -20.35
N ASN A 469 -3.60 -4.54 -20.00
CA ASN A 469 -2.35 -4.15 -20.66
C ASN A 469 -1.88 -5.20 -21.67
N ILE A 470 -2.69 -6.23 -21.94
CA ILE A 470 -2.48 -7.19 -23.01
C ILE A 470 -3.47 -6.88 -24.12
N LEU A 471 -2.98 -6.38 -25.25
CA LEU A 471 -3.75 -6.09 -26.43
C LEU A 471 -3.64 -7.26 -27.40
N LEU A 472 -4.65 -7.44 -28.26
CA LEU A 472 -4.72 -8.57 -29.18
C LEU A 472 -4.72 -8.08 -30.63
N GLU A 473 -3.91 -8.69 -31.49
CA GLU A 473 -3.97 -8.53 -32.94
C GLU A 473 -5.17 -9.28 -33.53
N ASP A 474 -5.46 -9.07 -34.78
CA ASP A 474 -6.57 -9.74 -35.50
C ASP A 474 -6.47 -11.27 -35.41
N ASP A 475 -5.27 -11.83 -35.39
CA ASP A 475 -5.00 -13.27 -35.26
C ASP A 475 -4.84 -13.72 -33.78
N PHE A 476 -5.23 -12.87 -32.84
CA PHE A 476 -5.08 -13.06 -31.37
C PHE A 476 -3.62 -13.15 -30.88
N THR A 477 -2.64 -12.71 -31.66
CA THR A 477 -1.29 -12.56 -31.14
C THR A 477 -1.27 -11.48 -30.05
N PRO A 478 -0.81 -11.81 -28.81
CA PRO A 478 -0.82 -10.84 -27.70
C PRO A 478 0.33 -9.84 -27.83
N LYS A 479 0.06 -8.60 -27.45
CA LYS A 479 1.04 -7.52 -27.35
C LYS A 479 0.96 -6.86 -25.98
N ILE A 480 2.07 -6.85 -25.22
CA ILE A 480 2.18 -6.17 -23.94
C ILE A 480 2.27 -4.67 -24.19
N ALA A 481 1.44 -3.89 -23.49
CA ALA A 481 1.30 -2.44 -23.64
C ALA A 481 1.46 -1.72 -22.30
N ASP A 482 1.60 -0.38 -22.33
CA ASP A 482 1.67 0.56 -21.19
C ASP A 482 2.92 0.42 -20.33
N PHE A 483 4.05 0.89 -20.86
CA PHE A 483 5.36 0.89 -20.20
C PHE A 483 5.59 2.10 -19.27
N GLY A 484 4.56 2.88 -18.95
CA GLY A 484 4.67 4.09 -18.12
C GLY A 484 5.30 3.85 -16.74
N LEU A 485 5.10 2.66 -16.18
CA LEU A 485 5.70 2.27 -14.89
C LEU A 485 7.02 1.47 -15.02
N ALA A 486 7.46 1.14 -16.23
CA ALA A 486 8.64 0.30 -16.45
C ALA A 486 9.93 0.88 -15.86
N ARG A 487 10.92 0.03 -15.56
CA ARG A 487 12.23 0.44 -15.03
C ARG A 487 13.34 -0.38 -15.68
N LEU A 488 14.46 0.32 -15.94
CA LEU A 488 15.72 -0.35 -16.26
C LEU A 488 16.24 -1.06 -15.02
N PHE A 489 16.69 -2.28 -15.19
CA PHE A 489 17.35 -3.04 -14.14
C PHE A 489 18.86 -3.07 -14.40
N PRO A 490 19.69 -2.34 -13.61
CA PRO A 490 21.14 -2.33 -13.77
C PRO A 490 21.73 -3.72 -13.50
N GLU A 491 22.69 -4.14 -14.31
CA GLU A 491 23.31 -5.48 -14.22
C GLU A 491 24.00 -5.74 -12.88
N ASP A 492 24.58 -4.70 -12.27
CA ASP A 492 25.32 -4.81 -11.01
C ASP A 492 24.42 -4.84 -9.76
N ASN A 493 23.10 -4.71 -9.91
CA ASN A 493 22.19 -4.62 -8.79
C ASN A 493 21.43 -5.93 -8.55
N SER A 494 21.33 -6.34 -7.27
CA SER A 494 20.47 -7.48 -6.88
C SER A 494 18.98 -7.11 -6.86
N HIS A 495 18.63 -5.84 -6.71
CA HIS A 495 17.27 -5.30 -6.71
C HIS A 495 17.28 -3.79 -6.84
N ILE A 496 16.14 -3.22 -7.24
CA ILE A 496 15.91 -1.77 -7.24
C ILE A 496 14.99 -1.42 -6.06
N SER A 497 15.43 -0.49 -5.20
CA SER A 497 14.54 0.14 -4.20
C SER A 497 13.79 1.28 -4.86
N THR A 498 12.48 1.17 -4.96
CA THR A 498 11.63 2.18 -5.62
C THR A 498 10.29 2.31 -4.92
N VAL A 499 9.61 3.45 -5.18
CA VAL A 499 8.22 3.62 -4.73
C VAL A 499 7.37 2.51 -5.34
N VAL A 500 6.57 1.86 -4.49
CA VAL A 500 5.65 0.80 -4.92
C VAL A 500 4.59 1.40 -5.85
N ALA A 501 4.49 0.86 -7.05
CA ALA A 501 3.53 1.27 -8.07
C ALA A 501 3.13 0.05 -8.91
N GLY A 502 1.91 0.03 -9.42
CA GLY A 502 1.33 -1.07 -10.18
C GLY A 502 -0.12 -1.32 -9.77
N THR A 503 -0.71 -2.36 -10.28
CA THR A 503 -2.12 -2.72 -10.03
C THR A 503 -2.22 -3.72 -8.87
N LEU A 504 -2.97 -3.36 -7.81
CA LEU A 504 -3.24 -4.26 -6.68
C LEU A 504 -3.86 -5.57 -7.18
N GLY A 505 -3.41 -6.69 -6.60
CA GLY A 505 -3.82 -8.03 -7.01
C GLY A 505 -2.83 -8.71 -7.95
N TYR A 506 -2.01 -7.94 -8.70
CA TYR A 506 -0.94 -8.47 -9.56
C TYR A 506 0.47 -8.23 -8.97
N MET A 507 0.59 -7.36 -7.96
CA MET A 507 1.89 -7.02 -7.39
C MET A 507 2.43 -8.14 -6.49
N ALA A 508 3.70 -8.47 -6.66
CA ALA A 508 4.41 -9.47 -5.87
C ALA A 508 4.54 -9.06 -4.39
N PRO A 509 4.43 -10.02 -3.44
CA PRO A 509 4.45 -9.73 -2.00
C PRO A 509 5.70 -8.98 -1.53
N GLU A 510 6.89 -9.38 -1.96
CA GLU A 510 8.16 -8.75 -1.59
C GLU A 510 8.28 -7.32 -2.12
N TYR A 511 7.67 -7.07 -3.27
CA TYR A 511 7.65 -5.73 -3.84
C TYR A 511 6.70 -4.81 -3.05
N VAL A 512 5.49 -5.28 -2.71
CA VAL A 512 4.51 -4.50 -1.93
C VAL A 512 5.02 -4.22 -0.51
N ILE A 513 5.61 -5.24 0.15
CA ILE A 513 5.98 -5.14 1.57
C ILE A 513 7.32 -4.41 1.77
N ARG A 514 8.30 -4.64 0.89
CA ARG A 514 9.69 -4.19 1.07
C ARG A 514 10.17 -3.20 0.02
N GLY A 515 9.37 -2.89 -1.01
CA GLY A 515 9.79 -2.07 -2.15
C GLY A 515 10.93 -2.69 -2.98
N LYS A 516 11.24 -3.98 -2.80
CA LYS A 516 12.25 -4.71 -3.56
C LYS A 516 11.71 -5.09 -4.92
N LEU A 517 12.18 -4.41 -5.95
CA LEU A 517 11.80 -4.67 -7.33
C LEU A 517 12.89 -5.49 -8.03
N THR A 518 12.50 -6.62 -8.59
CA THR A 518 13.28 -7.48 -9.49
C THR A 518 12.37 -7.93 -10.64
N GLU A 519 12.94 -8.58 -11.67
CA GLU A 519 12.17 -9.23 -12.74
C GLU A 519 11.17 -10.26 -12.21
N LYS A 520 11.42 -10.82 -11.03
CA LYS A 520 10.51 -11.78 -10.37
C LYS A 520 9.16 -11.16 -9.97
N ALA A 521 9.07 -9.83 -9.92
CA ALA A 521 7.78 -9.14 -9.73
C ALA A 521 6.87 -9.30 -10.96
N ASP A 522 7.40 -9.18 -12.18
CA ASP A 522 6.64 -9.42 -13.41
C ASP A 522 6.30 -10.91 -13.57
N VAL A 523 7.19 -11.81 -13.15
CA VAL A 523 6.92 -13.26 -13.15
C VAL A 523 5.71 -13.58 -12.25
N TYR A 524 5.63 -12.97 -11.06
CA TYR A 524 4.46 -13.11 -10.20
C TYR A 524 3.18 -12.61 -10.86
N SER A 525 3.23 -11.41 -11.45
CA SER A 525 2.09 -10.82 -12.17
C SER A 525 1.64 -11.71 -13.34
N PHE A 526 2.58 -12.29 -14.07
CA PHE A 526 2.31 -13.27 -15.13
C PHE A 526 1.62 -14.52 -14.57
N GLY A 527 2.08 -15.06 -13.44
CA GLY A 527 1.44 -16.20 -12.80
C GLY A 527 -0.02 -15.95 -12.45
N VAL A 528 -0.33 -14.77 -11.90
CA VAL A 528 -1.71 -14.33 -11.63
C VAL A 528 -2.52 -14.26 -12.94
N LEU A 529 -1.93 -13.67 -13.97
CA LEU A 529 -2.56 -13.51 -15.29
C LEU A 529 -2.90 -14.87 -15.93
N VAL A 530 -2.00 -15.84 -15.87
CA VAL A 530 -2.25 -17.21 -16.37
C VAL A 530 -3.46 -17.84 -15.68
N ILE A 531 -3.54 -17.72 -14.35
CA ILE A 531 -4.65 -18.24 -13.56
C ILE A 531 -5.98 -17.57 -13.97
N GLU A 532 -5.99 -16.27 -14.22
CA GLU A 532 -7.17 -15.56 -14.72
C GLU A 532 -7.58 -16.02 -16.11
N ILE A 533 -6.62 -16.18 -17.04
CA ILE A 533 -6.90 -16.61 -18.42
C ILE A 533 -7.49 -18.02 -18.45
N VAL A 534 -6.92 -18.96 -17.70
CA VAL A 534 -7.37 -20.36 -17.69
C VAL A 534 -8.72 -20.52 -16.98
N SER A 535 -8.93 -19.79 -15.89
CA SER A 535 -10.17 -19.92 -15.10
C SER A 535 -11.33 -19.05 -15.58
N GLY A 536 -11.09 -18.06 -16.44
CA GLY A 536 -12.08 -17.05 -16.82
C GLY A 536 -12.51 -16.14 -15.66
N LYS A 537 -11.85 -16.24 -14.48
CA LYS A 537 -12.21 -15.51 -13.26
C LYS A 537 -11.17 -14.46 -12.94
N LYS A 538 -11.62 -13.25 -12.65
CA LYS A 538 -10.72 -12.16 -12.26
C LYS A 538 -10.17 -12.35 -10.86
N ASN A 539 -8.90 -12.00 -10.65
CA ASN A 539 -8.30 -11.90 -9.33
C ASN A 539 -8.84 -10.66 -8.60
N SER A 540 -10.09 -10.71 -8.19
CA SER A 540 -10.71 -9.68 -7.35
C SER A 540 -10.32 -9.94 -5.90
N SER A 541 -9.09 -9.60 -5.51
CA SER A 541 -8.60 -9.69 -4.12
C SER A 541 -9.45 -8.87 -3.13
N TYR A 542 -10.48 -8.19 -3.61
CA TYR A 542 -11.32 -7.25 -2.86
C TYR A 542 -12.81 -7.63 -2.82
N VAL A 543 -13.24 -8.75 -3.39
CA VAL A 543 -14.65 -9.18 -3.31
C VAL A 543 -14.83 -10.12 -2.12
N LEU A 544 -15.58 -9.65 -1.17
CA LEU A 544 -15.93 -10.31 0.08
C LEU A 544 -16.73 -11.59 -0.13
N ASN A 545 -16.37 -12.61 0.62
CA ASN A 545 -16.93 -13.96 0.74
C ASN A 545 -16.46 -15.00 -0.28
N SER A 546 -15.58 -14.67 -1.24
CA SER A 546 -14.86 -15.71 -1.97
C SER A 546 -13.39 -15.68 -1.52
N SER A 547 -12.83 -16.83 -1.22
CA SER A 547 -11.38 -17.00 -1.19
C SER A 547 -10.81 -16.40 -2.47
N SER A 548 -9.70 -15.66 -2.39
CA SER A 548 -8.97 -15.15 -3.57
C SER A 548 -8.84 -16.30 -4.56
N ILE A 549 -8.95 -16.01 -5.88
CA ILE A 549 -8.77 -17.05 -6.89
C ILE A 549 -7.46 -17.81 -6.69
N LEU A 550 -6.41 -17.12 -6.26
CA LEU A 550 -5.12 -17.72 -5.93
C LEU A 550 -5.23 -18.73 -4.78
N GLN A 551 -6.02 -18.44 -3.75
CA GLN A 551 -6.28 -19.38 -2.64
C GLN A 551 -7.08 -20.60 -3.11
N THR A 552 -8.08 -20.38 -3.94
CA THR A 552 -8.90 -21.45 -4.51
C THR A 552 -8.05 -22.39 -5.35
N VAL A 553 -7.26 -21.86 -6.28
CA VAL A 553 -6.39 -22.66 -7.16
C VAL A 553 -5.32 -23.40 -6.36
N TRP A 554 -4.74 -22.77 -5.33
CA TRP A 554 -3.79 -23.44 -4.43
C TRP A 554 -4.42 -24.60 -3.67
N SER A 555 -5.65 -24.42 -3.15
CA SER A 555 -6.40 -25.51 -2.47
C SER A 555 -6.73 -26.67 -3.41
N LEU A 556 -7.14 -26.37 -4.66
CA LEU A 556 -7.42 -27.36 -5.69
C LEU A 556 -6.14 -28.09 -6.13
N TYR A 557 -5.01 -27.40 -6.21
CA TYR A 557 -3.70 -28.02 -6.45
C TYR A 557 -3.37 -29.03 -5.36
N GLY A 558 -3.50 -28.66 -4.07
CA GLY A 558 -3.27 -29.57 -2.94
C GLY A 558 -4.22 -30.77 -2.88
N SER A 559 -5.41 -30.66 -3.49
CA SER A 559 -6.43 -31.71 -3.58
C SER A 559 -6.36 -32.51 -4.90
N ASN A 560 -5.42 -32.20 -5.79
CA ASN A 560 -5.31 -32.77 -7.14
C ASN A 560 -6.57 -32.62 -8.02
N LYS A 561 -7.25 -31.45 -7.90
CA LYS A 561 -8.50 -31.11 -8.59
C LYS A 561 -8.39 -29.81 -9.39
N LEU A 562 -7.24 -29.54 -10.01
CA LEU A 562 -7.02 -28.30 -10.77
C LEU A 562 -7.97 -28.14 -11.97
N SER A 563 -8.44 -29.25 -12.56
CA SER A 563 -9.41 -29.20 -13.67
C SER A 563 -10.74 -28.50 -13.30
N ASP A 564 -11.13 -28.52 -12.02
CA ASP A 564 -12.41 -27.99 -11.56
C ASP A 564 -12.50 -26.45 -11.63
N ILE A 565 -11.36 -25.75 -11.77
CA ILE A 565 -11.31 -24.29 -11.84
C ILE A 565 -11.29 -23.76 -13.27
N VAL A 566 -11.08 -24.60 -14.28
CA VAL A 566 -11.03 -24.20 -15.67
C VAL A 566 -12.36 -23.54 -16.07
N ASP A 567 -12.26 -22.51 -16.92
CA ASP A 567 -13.40 -21.69 -17.32
C ASP A 567 -14.54 -22.54 -17.89
N PRO A 568 -15.74 -22.56 -17.25
CA PRO A 568 -16.90 -23.33 -17.73
C PRO A 568 -17.35 -22.96 -19.15
N ILE A 569 -17.01 -21.75 -19.64
CA ILE A 569 -17.38 -21.29 -20.97
C ILE A 569 -16.71 -22.12 -22.09
N LEU A 570 -15.66 -22.87 -21.77
CA LEU A 570 -15.00 -23.79 -22.69
C LEU A 570 -15.78 -25.09 -22.88
N GLU A 571 -16.85 -25.35 -22.10
CA GLU A 571 -17.77 -26.51 -22.23
C GLU A 571 -17.03 -27.85 -22.35
N GLY A 572 -15.86 -27.99 -21.71
CA GLY A 572 -15.01 -29.18 -21.81
C GLY A 572 -14.15 -29.28 -23.08
N ASN A 573 -14.21 -28.31 -23.98
CA ASN A 573 -13.40 -28.28 -25.20
C ASN A 573 -11.98 -27.80 -24.93
N PHE A 574 -11.24 -28.56 -24.10
CA PHE A 574 -9.84 -28.30 -23.78
C PHE A 574 -9.13 -29.60 -23.34
N PRO A 575 -7.83 -29.75 -23.59
CA PRO A 575 -7.04 -30.84 -23.03
C PRO A 575 -6.84 -30.64 -21.52
N ALA A 576 -7.46 -31.50 -20.69
CA ALA A 576 -7.46 -31.32 -19.23
C ALA A 576 -6.03 -31.32 -18.64
N ASP A 577 -5.15 -32.17 -19.15
CA ASP A 577 -3.76 -32.23 -18.69
C ASP A 577 -2.99 -30.93 -18.99
N GLU A 578 -3.19 -30.37 -20.18
CA GLU A 578 -2.55 -29.12 -20.60
C GLU A 578 -3.07 -27.94 -19.78
N ALA A 579 -4.38 -27.86 -19.52
CA ALA A 579 -4.96 -26.84 -18.67
C ALA A 579 -4.44 -26.93 -17.22
N CYS A 580 -4.32 -28.15 -16.68
CA CYS A 580 -3.71 -28.38 -15.36
C CYS A 580 -2.22 -28.01 -15.34
N GLN A 581 -1.48 -28.26 -16.42
CA GLN A 581 -0.09 -27.82 -16.56
C GLN A 581 0.02 -26.31 -16.57
N MET A 582 -0.83 -25.59 -17.32
CA MET A 582 -0.86 -24.11 -17.31
C MET A 582 -1.14 -23.55 -15.92
N LEU A 583 -2.11 -24.12 -15.17
CA LEU A 583 -2.38 -23.70 -13.81
C LEU A 583 -1.20 -23.97 -12.85
N ARG A 584 -0.46 -25.10 -13.03
CA ARG A 584 0.77 -25.36 -12.27
C ARG A 584 1.87 -24.34 -12.57
N ILE A 585 2.07 -23.99 -13.85
CA ILE A 585 2.99 -22.93 -14.26
C ILE A 585 2.57 -21.58 -13.63
N GLY A 586 1.27 -21.25 -13.67
CA GLY A 586 0.74 -20.07 -13.02
C GLY A 586 1.06 -20.02 -11.52
N LEU A 587 0.83 -21.13 -10.79
CA LEU A 587 1.17 -21.26 -9.37
C LEU A 587 2.68 -21.18 -9.12
N LEU A 588 3.49 -21.79 -9.96
CA LEU A 588 4.95 -21.77 -9.86
C LEU A 588 5.49 -20.34 -9.99
N CYS A 589 4.95 -19.57 -10.93
CA CYS A 589 5.28 -18.16 -11.13
C CYS A 589 4.78 -17.28 -9.99
N ALA A 590 3.63 -17.59 -9.39
CA ALA A 590 2.99 -16.79 -8.34
C ALA A 590 3.43 -17.15 -6.92
N GLN A 591 4.44 -18.00 -6.70
CA GLN A 591 4.93 -18.34 -5.36
C GLN A 591 5.32 -17.10 -4.54
N ALA A 592 5.07 -17.12 -3.22
CA ALA A 592 5.33 -15.98 -2.34
C ALA A 592 6.82 -15.58 -2.30
N THR A 593 7.74 -16.56 -2.36
CA THR A 593 9.19 -16.34 -2.36
C THR A 593 9.69 -16.12 -3.79
N ALA A 594 10.31 -14.97 -4.05
CA ALA A 594 10.75 -14.56 -5.39
C ALA A 594 11.77 -15.52 -6.01
N GLU A 595 12.71 -16.04 -5.21
CA GLU A 595 13.78 -16.92 -5.62
C GLU A 595 13.28 -18.29 -6.14
N LEU A 596 12.09 -18.71 -5.75
CA LEU A 596 11.47 -19.96 -6.18
C LEU A 596 10.72 -19.82 -7.53
N ARG A 597 10.54 -18.60 -8.02
CA ARG A 597 9.90 -18.35 -9.31
C ARG A 597 10.92 -18.56 -10.44
N PRO A 598 10.58 -19.29 -11.51
CA PRO A 598 11.47 -19.47 -12.66
C PRO A 598 11.75 -18.15 -13.38
N SER A 599 12.71 -18.11 -14.30
CA SER A 599 12.85 -17.02 -15.26
C SER A 599 11.82 -17.16 -16.38
N MET A 600 11.53 -16.05 -17.10
CA MET A 600 10.48 -16.07 -18.14
C MET A 600 10.87 -16.92 -19.36
N SER A 601 12.17 -17.03 -19.68
CA SER A 601 12.64 -17.93 -20.74
C SER A 601 12.42 -19.41 -20.38
N VAL A 602 12.59 -19.77 -19.10
CA VAL A 602 12.27 -21.12 -18.60
C VAL A 602 10.77 -21.37 -18.65
N VAL A 603 9.95 -20.36 -18.26
CA VAL A 603 8.50 -20.44 -18.31
C VAL A 603 8.02 -20.69 -19.76
N ALA A 604 8.53 -19.92 -20.73
CA ALA A 604 8.19 -20.12 -22.14
C ALA A 604 8.54 -21.54 -22.64
N LYS A 605 9.69 -22.09 -22.20
CA LYS A 605 10.08 -23.47 -22.51
C LYS A 605 9.16 -24.51 -21.86
N MET A 606 8.70 -24.29 -20.62
CA MET A 606 7.74 -25.15 -19.94
C MET A 606 6.39 -25.17 -20.68
N ILE A 607 5.91 -24.00 -21.14
CA ILE A 607 4.64 -23.89 -21.91
C ILE A 607 4.74 -24.65 -23.23
N ASN A 608 5.89 -24.60 -23.90
CA ASN A 608 6.14 -25.33 -25.15
C ASN A 608 6.52 -26.82 -24.96
N ASN A 609 6.37 -27.37 -23.75
CA ASN A 609 6.78 -28.74 -23.40
C ASN A 609 8.26 -29.07 -23.63
N ASN A 610 9.13 -28.05 -23.72
CA ASN A 610 10.57 -28.19 -23.93
C ASN A 610 11.37 -28.16 -22.61
N HIS A 611 10.67 -28.19 -21.47
CA HIS A 611 11.28 -28.22 -20.15
C HIS A 611 10.32 -28.87 -19.14
N GLU A 612 10.86 -29.60 -18.17
CA GLU A 612 10.08 -30.21 -17.11
C GLU A 612 9.41 -29.13 -16.22
N ILE A 613 8.14 -29.32 -15.91
CA ILE A 613 7.39 -28.41 -15.03
C ILE A 613 7.68 -28.77 -13.57
N LEU A 614 8.38 -27.90 -12.87
CA LEU A 614 8.66 -28.03 -11.45
C LEU A 614 7.35 -27.95 -10.62
N GLN A 615 7.38 -28.60 -9.45
CA GLN A 615 6.21 -28.55 -8.56
C GLN A 615 6.22 -27.24 -7.77
N PRO A 616 5.09 -26.49 -7.70
CA PRO A 616 4.94 -25.37 -6.79
C PRO A 616 5.07 -25.85 -5.34
N THR A 617 5.96 -25.22 -4.58
CA THR A 617 6.26 -25.61 -3.18
C THR A 617 5.67 -24.65 -2.15
N GLN A 618 5.33 -23.43 -2.55
CA GLN A 618 4.79 -22.39 -1.68
C GLN A 618 3.52 -21.78 -2.25
N PRO A 619 2.56 -21.40 -1.38
CA PRO A 619 1.36 -20.68 -1.81
C PRO A 619 1.70 -19.28 -2.35
N PRO A 620 0.81 -18.69 -3.17
CA PRO A 620 1.00 -17.36 -3.74
C PRO A 620 0.79 -16.20 -2.75
N PHE A 621 0.65 -16.48 -1.46
CA PHE A 621 0.42 -15.51 -0.40
C PHE A 621 1.21 -15.86 0.86
N ILE A 622 1.58 -14.84 1.64
CA ILE A 622 2.29 -15.03 2.91
C ILE A 622 1.25 -15.34 3.99
N TYR A 623 1.33 -16.54 4.58
CA TYR A 623 0.58 -16.84 5.79
C TYR A 623 1.10 -16.00 6.95
N SER A 624 0.26 -15.19 7.59
CA SER A 624 0.56 -14.75 8.96
C SER A 624 0.42 -15.97 9.86
N SER A 625 1.49 -16.36 10.51
CA SER A 625 1.69 -17.58 11.32
C SER A 625 0.80 -17.73 12.56
N SER A 626 -0.39 -17.13 12.59
CA SER A 626 -1.36 -17.27 13.69
C SER A 626 -2.27 -18.50 13.59
N SER A 627 -2.19 -19.30 12.51
CA SER A 627 -3.03 -20.50 12.36
C SER A 627 -2.31 -21.83 12.63
N GLU A 628 -1.00 -21.86 12.78
CA GLU A 628 -0.28 -23.11 13.13
C GLU A 628 -0.27 -23.41 14.61
N LEU A 629 -0.44 -22.41 15.51
CA LEU A 629 -0.53 -22.65 16.95
C LEU A 629 -1.85 -23.35 17.37
N SER A 630 -2.92 -23.23 16.59
CA SER A 630 -4.20 -23.89 16.91
C SER A 630 -4.23 -25.36 16.53
N LYS A 631 -3.44 -25.82 15.55
CA LYS A 631 -3.37 -27.24 15.17
C LYS A 631 -2.49 -28.07 16.08
N SER A 632 -1.42 -27.49 16.63
CA SER A 632 -0.54 -28.19 17.59
C SER A 632 -1.15 -28.32 19.00
N VAL A 633 -2.09 -27.47 19.36
CA VAL A 633 -2.81 -27.55 20.67
C VAL A 633 -3.95 -28.56 20.60
N SER A 634 -4.59 -28.78 19.45
CA SER A 634 -5.65 -29.78 19.29
C SER A 634 -5.12 -31.23 19.27
N GLN A 635 -3.89 -31.46 18.79
CA GLN A 635 -3.31 -32.82 18.78
C GLN A 635 -2.72 -33.26 20.12
N ARG A 636 -2.46 -32.35 21.08
CA ARG A 636 -1.99 -32.71 22.43
C ARG A 636 -3.09 -32.94 23.47
N ARG A 637 -4.38 -32.75 23.15
CA ARG A 637 -5.51 -32.96 24.07
C ARG A 637 -6.21 -34.31 23.95
N HIS A 638 -5.76 -35.22 23.09
CA HIS A 638 -6.42 -36.51 22.89
C HIS A 638 -5.84 -37.72 23.67
N ASN A 639 -4.87 -37.47 24.57
CA ASN A 639 -4.34 -38.55 25.42
C ASN A 639 -4.40 -38.16 26.87
N PHE A 640 -5.58 -38.13 27.47
CA PHE A 640 -5.81 -38.33 28.94
C PHE A 640 -7.25 -37.96 29.26
N LEU A 641 -8.15 -38.97 29.32
CA LEU A 641 -9.25 -38.99 30.28
C LEU A 641 -9.98 -40.34 30.21
N PRO A 642 -10.38 -40.89 31.34
CA PRO A 642 -11.02 -42.20 31.40
C PRO A 642 -12.53 -42.12 31.20
N GLN A 643 -13.06 -43.25 30.75
CA GLN A 643 -14.49 -43.51 30.52
C GLN A 643 -15.36 -43.28 31.77
N SER A 644 -16.51 -42.63 31.57
CA SER A 644 -17.72 -42.93 32.35
C SER A 644 -18.95 -42.81 31.45
N ASN A 645 -19.67 -43.90 31.38
CA ASN A 645 -20.99 -44.11 30.75
C ASN A 645 -22.07 -43.24 31.37
N THR A 646 -22.92 -42.62 30.54
CA THR A 646 -24.37 -42.57 30.80
C THR A 646 -25.12 -42.29 29.49
N GLN A 647 -26.11 -43.14 29.25
CA GLN A 647 -27.14 -43.10 28.21
C GLN A 647 -28.21 -42.04 28.51
N SER A 648 -28.75 -41.37 27.47
CA SER A 648 -30.21 -41.28 27.18
C SER A 648 -30.40 -40.37 25.94
N SER A 649 -30.95 -40.96 24.90
CA SER A 649 -32.31 -40.80 24.32
C SER A 649 -32.66 -39.40 23.82
N GLY A 650 -32.74 -39.21 22.46
CA GLY A 650 -33.97 -39.18 21.68
C GLY A 650 -34.43 -37.75 21.41
N ASP A 651 -34.42 -37.31 20.20
CA ASP A 651 -35.56 -37.13 19.33
C ASP A 651 -35.21 -36.42 18.02
N SER A 652 -35.73 -36.98 16.96
CA SER A 652 -35.77 -36.54 15.60
C SER A 652 -36.78 -35.40 15.39
N MET A 653 -36.48 -34.41 14.53
CA MET A 653 -37.49 -33.82 13.65
C MET A 653 -36.85 -33.31 12.34
N THR A 654 -37.36 -33.88 11.31
CA THR A 654 -37.35 -33.50 9.91
C THR A 654 -38.24 -32.30 9.64
N GLU A 655 -37.84 -31.45 8.69
CA GLU A 655 -38.69 -30.73 7.72
C GLU A 655 -37.81 -29.74 6.99
N SER A 656 -37.71 -29.69 5.78
CA SER A 656 -38.40 -29.75 4.50
C SER A 656 -38.02 -28.53 3.66
N LEU A 657 -37.59 -28.80 2.45
CA LEU A 657 -37.40 -27.91 1.30
C LEU A 657 -38.54 -26.91 1.10
N VAL A 658 -38.17 -25.65 0.73
CA VAL A 658 -38.90 -24.89 -0.28
C VAL A 658 -37.91 -23.97 -0.98
N ASP A 659 -37.77 -24.18 -2.30
CA ASP A 659 -37.25 -23.24 -3.29
C ASP A 659 -38.41 -22.33 -3.73
N PRO A 660 -38.17 -21.04 -4.04
CA PRO A 660 -38.67 -20.54 -5.30
C PRO A 660 -37.81 -19.46 -6.00
N ARG A 661 -37.62 -19.74 -7.27
CA ARG A 661 -37.56 -18.84 -8.44
C ARG A 661 -36.61 -17.66 -8.41
#